data_4542dddbb399a71fd11f05bff463c870
#
_entry.id   4542dddbb399a71fd11f05bff463c870
#
_cell.length_a   1.000
_cell.length_b   1.000
_cell.length_c   1.000
_cell.angle_alpha   90.00
_cell.angle_beta   90.00
_cell.angle_gamma   90.00
#
_symmetry.space_group_name_H-M   'P 1'
#
loop_
_entity.id
_entity.type
_entity.pdbx_description
1 polymer ?
#
loop_
_entity_poly.entity_id
_entity_poly.type
_entity_poly.pdbx_seq_one_letter_code
_entity_poly.pdbx_strand_id
1 'polypeptide(L)'
;MITEMVRLRLLGPRERIGEVLDVLQDVGVFHPARVKSTRVEALPGGSTRDRRARQLQRMLTDLDFALDRLRDEPDRAPPDGEPPPPATVADLARWAQLARRTRRELSRLESERAELAEERAVLERYRAYQEGFSRLLPREPDPTRIRTVPLVLEAGRSLDRLRDGLDALLGDDYELRTEPLDTDEVAAVLLMPAGRSARVDELLGEAGVRELPAPPGLQTRSLAEAVPAIYERLVAMDEHEKSLDERRDRLAVERVTELASARAAVRDRLAELDAMGRVATTHSAFVLEGWVPEELEPELRSRLREAFGGLIVVEHVARETWDEVAEETPVVLHNPRLLRPFEAITRMLPLPQYGSIDPTPFVAVFFPAFFGLILGDVGYGLVLALVALVLHVRSREGTMLRSVSEIAGACAAASIVFGFLYGEAFGDLGRRLFGLKPLAFDREEALVPFLALAVAIGFVHIVLGLVLGMVAAVRHRQTREAAGRGISALMVVLVAVALLAAVKILPGGFFTPVVIALLIAFPLLVVAEGLLAPLELLSTLGNVLSYARIMALGTASVMMAVVANRMVGATGSVLVGVVFALLFHTVNFALGLFGPTVHGLRLHYVEFFGKFYSPGGTSYRPLRHWEPEAPQPGESSSPPDEPAA
;
A
#
# COMPACT_ATOMS: atom_id res chain seq x y z
N MET A 1 -13.39 13.51 13.17
CA MET A 1 -13.24 14.95 13.52
C MET A 1 -11.83 15.16 14.02
N ILE A 2 -11.26 16.35 13.81
CA ILE A 2 -9.93 16.70 14.33
C ILE A 2 -10.08 16.99 15.82
N THR A 3 -9.29 16.29 16.66
CA THR A 3 -9.30 16.47 18.13
C THR A 3 -8.69 17.81 18.50
N GLU A 4 -9.30 18.52 19.46
CA GLU A 4 -8.74 19.77 19.98
C GLU A 4 -7.46 19.49 20.78
N MET A 5 -6.41 20.28 20.51
CA MET A 5 -5.10 20.13 21.09
C MET A 5 -4.75 21.35 21.95
N VAL A 6 -4.16 21.11 23.11
CA VAL A 6 -3.60 22.15 23.96
C VAL A 6 -2.07 22.07 23.99
N ARG A 7 -1.41 23.22 23.96
CA ARG A 7 0.05 23.31 24.12
C ARG A 7 0.38 23.55 25.57
N LEU A 8 1.09 22.62 26.16
CA LEU A 8 1.53 22.68 27.56
C LEU A 8 3.03 22.95 27.63
N ARG A 9 3.41 23.70 28.64
CA ARG A 9 4.79 23.93 29.05
C ARG A 9 5.01 23.32 30.41
N LEU A 10 5.96 22.41 30.52
CA LEU A 10 6.39 21.75 31.75
C LEU A 10 7.67 22.41 32.22
N LEU A 11 7.69 22.86 33.48
CA LEU A 11 8.83 23.52 34.12
C LEU A 11 9.18 22.73 35.38
N GLY A 12 10.45 22.45 35.58
CA GLY A 12 10.89 21.73 36.78
C GLY A 12 12.41 21.71 36.95
N PRO A 13 12.90 21.11 38.05
CA PRO A 13 14.32 20.95 38.31
C PRO A 13 15.01 20.09 37.25
N ARG A 14 16.16 20.53 36.74
CA ARG A 14 16.91 19.83 35.68
C ARG A 14 17.22 18.38 36.01
N GLU A 15 17.47 18.07 37.27
CA GLU A 15 17.82 16.74 37.74
C GLU A 15 16.68 15.70 37.56
N ARG A 16 15.43 16.19 37.47
CA ARG A 16 14.23 15.34 37.38
C ARG A 16 13.75 15.11 35.94
N ILE A 17 14.50 15.56 34.92
CA ILE A 17 14.08 15.41 33.51
C ILE A 17 13.78 13.95 33.16
N GLY A 18 14.64 13.01 33.54
CA GLY A 18 14.46 11.59 33.24
C GLY A 18 13.16 11.04 33.83
N GLU A 19 12.94 11.27 35.13
CA GLU A 19 11.73 10.84 35.82
C GLU A 19 10.46 11.44 35.22
N VAL A 20 10.53 12.69 34.76
CA VAL A 20 9.38 13.34 34.10
C VAL A 20 9.11 12.69 32.74
N LEU A 21 10.14 12.38 31.95
CA LEU A 21 9.96 11.70 30.67
C LEU A 21 9.40 10.28 30.85
N ASP A 22 9.84 9.56 31.89
CA ASP A 22 9.29 8.24 32.24
C ASP A 22 7.77 8.35 32.53
N VAL A 23 7.34 9.30 33.39
CA VAL A 23 5.90 9.52 33.67
C VAL A 23 5.13 9.95 32.43
N LEU A 24 5.72 10.79 31.56
CA LEU A 24 5.08 11.19 30.30
C LEU A 24 4.94 10.00 29.34
N GLN A 25 5.89 9.09 29.35
CA GLN A 25 5.89 7.87 28.54
C GLN A 25 4.85 6.87 29.06
N ASP A 26 4.72 6.70 30.37
CA ASP A 26 3.70 5.87 31.02
C ASP A 26 2.28 6.36 30.72
N VAL A 27 2.06 7.69 30.76
CA VAL A 27 0.74 8.29 30.42
C VAL A 27 0.47 8.21 28.92
N GLY A 28 1.50 8.35 28.08
CA GLY A 28 1.42 8.12 26.64
C GLY A 28 0.64 9.14 25.82
N VAL A 29 0.41 10.37 26.35
CA VAL A 29 -0.44 11.38 25.68
C VAL A 29 0.29 12.66 25.32
N PHE A 30 1.55 12.82 25.70
CA PHE A 30 2.31 14.04 25.49
C PHE A 30 3.17 13.96 24.22
N HIS A 31 2.88 14.82 23.23
CA HIS A 31 3.69 14.95 22.02
C HIS A 31 4.74 16.06 22.20
N PRO A 32 6.03 15.76 22.36
CA PRO A 32 7.06 16.76 22.58
C PRO A 32 7.23 17.71 21.38
N ALA A 33 7.22 19.01 21.63
CA ALA A 33 7.46 20.06 20.64
C ALA A 33 8.80 20.77 20.92
N ARG A 34 9.35 21.44 19.93
CA ARG A 34 10.54 22.27 20.13
C ARG A 34 10.17 23.54 20.88
N VAL A 35 10.96 23.89 21.90
CA VAL A 35 10.80 25.14 22.63
C VAL A 35 11.32 26.31 21.78
N LYS A 36 10.46 27.24 21.40
CA LYS A 36 10.81 28.48 20.70
C LYS A 36 11.05 29.58 21.74
N SER A 37 12.25 29.66 22.30
CA SER A 37 12.59 30.74 23.25
C SER A 37 14.05 31.18 23.05
N THR A 38 14.27 32.47 22.97
CA THR A 38 15.61 33.08 22.88
C THR A 38 16.35 33.10 24.23
N ARG A 39 15.66 32.75 25.32
CA ARG A 39 16.21 32.82 26.71
C ARG A 39 16.65 31.48 27.28
N VAL A 40 16.48 30.40 26.53
CA VAL A 40 16.73 29.04 27.03
C VAL A 40 17.62 28.30 26.04
N GLU A 41 18.67 27.66 26.51
CA GLU A 41 19.58 26.89 25.67
C GLU A 41 19.12 25.44 25.52
N ALA A 42 19.39 24.85 24.35
CA ALA A 42 19.20 23.41 24.17
C ALA A 42 20.07 22.61 25.13
N LEU A 43 19.61 21.46 25.57
CA LEU A 43 20.32 20.60 26.53
C LEU A 43 21.73 20.30 26.03
N PRO A 44 22.80 20.67 26.80
CA PRO A 44 24.16 20.37 26.40
C PRO A 44 24.39 18.85 26.29
N GLY A 45 25.25 18.43 25.37
CA GLY A 45 25.58 17.00 25.16
C GLY A 45 25.04 16.40 23.88
N GLY A 46 24.68 17.22 22.88
CA GLY A 46 24.18 16.74 21.59
C GLY A 46 25.05 15.66 20.95
N SER A 47 26.38 15.80 20.94
CA SER A 47 27.30 14.81 20.35
C SER A 47 27.28 13.44 21.07
N THR A 48 27.11 13.41 22.40
CA THR A 48 27.03 12.16 23.17
C THR A 48 25.68 11.51 23.00
N ARG A 49 24.58 12.28 23.02
CA ARG A 49 23.22 11.85 22.76
C ARG A 49 23.09 11.27 21.35
N ASP A 50 23.61 12.00 20.36
CA ASP A 50 23.57 11.57 18.95
C ASP A 50 24.38 10.29 18.71
N ARG A 51 25.49 10.12 19.43
CA ARG A 51 26.26 8.87 19.40
C ARG A 51 25.47 7.70 19.98
N ARG A 52 24.80 7.90 21.11
CA ARG A 52 23.92 6.90 21.71
C ARG A 52 22.75 6.57 20.82
N ALA A 53 22.09 7.56 20.26
CA ALA A 53 20.97 7.36 19.32
C ALA A 53 21.40 6.53 18.11
N ARG A 54 22.54 6.87 17.46
CA ARG A 54 23.10 6.06 16.37
C ARG A 54 23.44 4.63 16.77
N GLN A 55 23.91 4.42 17.99
CA GLN A 55 24.20 3.06 18.48
C GLN A 55 22.91 2.24 18.66
N LEU A 56 21.88 2.83 19.26
CA LEU A 56 20.57 2.19 19.43
C LEU A 56 19.88 1.96 18.09
N GLN A 57 20.01 2.88 17.14
CA GLN A 57 19.47 2.73 15.78
C GLN A 57 20.09 1.53 15.05
N ARG A 58 21.41 1.34 15.16
CA ARG A 58 22.08 0.14 14.59
C ARG A 58 21.59 -1.14 15.27
N MET A 59 21.42 -1.10 16.59
CA MET A 59 20.88 -2.24 17.32
C MET A 59 19.45 -2.56 16.89
N LEU A 60 18.62 -1.53 16.70
CA LEU A 60 17.25 -1.69 16.17
C LEU A 60 17.24 -2.33 14.79
N THR A 61 18.13 -1.90 13.90
CA THR A 61 18.30 -2.51 12.56
C THR A 61 18.66 -4.00 12.66
N ASP A 62 19.56 -4.39 13.60
CA ASP A 62 19.91 -5.79 13.80
C ASP A 62 18.75 -6.61 14.39
N LEU A 63 17.94 -6.00 15.27
CA LEU A 63 16.74 -6.63 15.87
C LEU A 63 15.63 -6.81 14.86
N ASP A 64 15.33 -5.76 14.08
CA ASP A 64 14.31 -5.83 13.02
C ASP A 64 14.69 -6.88 11.97
N PHE A 65 15.95 -6.90 11.51
CA PHE A 65 16.46 -7.94 10.60
C PHE A 65 16.23 -9.36 11.14
N ALA A 66 16.54 -9.59 12.43
CA ALA A 66 16.39 -10.91 13.04
C ALA A 66 14.92 -11.32 13.20
N LEU A 67 14.08 -10.37 13.62
CA LEU A 67 12.65 -10.64 13.86
C LEU A 67 11.89 -10.88 12.55
N ASP A 68 12.17 -10.12 11.49
CA ASP A 68 11.53 -10.28 10.18
C ASP A 68 11.75 -11.70 9.59
N ARG A 69 12.92 -12.29 9.88
CA ARG A 69 13.30 -13.61 9.35
C ARG A 69 12.93 -14.79 10.24
N LEU A 70 12.73 -14.54 11.52
CA LEU A 70 12.34 -15.57 12.49
C LEU A 70 10.82 -15.69 12.65
N ARG A 71 10.03 -14.69 12.21
CA ARG A 71 8.57 -14.70 12.29
C ARG A 71 7.96 -15.02 10.94
N ASP A 72 7.08 -16.00 10.91
CA ASP A 72 6.21 -16.24 9.74
C ASP A 72 5.10 -15.16 9.62
N GLU A 73 4.81 -14.42 10.70
CA GLU A 73 3.94 -13.24 10.74
C GLU A 73 4.70 -12.09 11.44
N PRO A 74 4.88 -10.93 10.75
CA PRO A 74 5.71 -9.83 11.26
C PRO A 74 5.23 -9.17 12.55
N ASP A 75 3.98 -9.39 12.99
CA ASP A 75 3.37 -8.59 14.05
C ASP A 75 2.61 -9.37 15.14
N ARG A 76 3.10 -10.55 15.50
CA ARG A 76 2.57 -11.16 16.71
C ARG A 76 3.11 -10.40 17.92
N ALA A 77 2.22 -9.64 18.59
CA ALA A 77 2.53 -9.01 19.88
C ALA A 77 3.18 -10.02 20.84
N PRO A 78 4.15 -9.62 21.68
CA PRO A 78 4.57 -10.48 22.75
C PRO A 78 3.34 -10.92 23.55
N PRO A 79 3.29 -12.18 24.04
CA PRO A 79 2.17 -12.62 24.84
C PRO A 79 2.09 -11.73 26.09
N ASP A 80 0.88 -11.14 26.27
CA ASP A 80 0.41 -10.41 27.44
C ASP A 80 1.27 -9.27 28.03
N GLY A 81 0.96 -8.10 27.64
CA GLY A 81 0.41 -6.90 28.26
C GLY A 81 1.16 -6.16 29.37
N GLU A 82 2.31 -6.56 29.90
CA GLU A 82 3.09 -5.67 30.78
C GLU A 82 4.19 -4.96 29.96
N PRO A 83 4.29 -3.62 30.08
CA PRO A 83 5.41 -2.91 29.49
C PRO A 83 6.72 -3.52 30.01
N PRO A 84 7.71 -3.77 29.14
CA PRO A 84 8.98 -4.31 29.59
C PRO A 84 9.60 -3.39 30.66
N PRO A 85 10.17 -3.93 31.71
CA PRO A 85 10.81 -3.11 32.76
C PRO A 85 11.87 -2.20 32.11
N PRO A 86 12.12 -1.02 32.67
CA PRO A 86 13.07 -0.07 32.09
C PRO A 86 14.44 -0.74 31.91
N ALA A 87 14.91 -0.72 30.65
CA ALA A 87 16.14 -1.43 30.27
C ALA A 87 17.37 -0.81 30.91
N THR A 88 18.14 -1.61 31.65
CA THR A 88 19.43 -1.17 32.18
C THR A 88 20.50 -1.11 31.06
N VAL A 89 21.61 -0.42 31.30
CA VAL A 89 22.75 -0.38 30.37
C VAL A 89 23.30 -1.78 30.10
N ALA A 90 23.24 -2.66 31.11
CA ALA A 90 23.69 -4.06 31.02
C ALA A 90 22.76 -4.86 30.09
N ASP A 91 21.45 -4.66 30.18
CA ASP A 91 20.46 -5.31 29.31
C ASP A 91 20.65 -4.88 27.85
N LEU A 92 20.83 -3.61 27.58
CA LEU A 92 21.12 -3.10 26.23
C LEU A 92 22.40 -3.72 25.66
N ALA A 93 23.45 -3.89 26.45
CA ALA A 93 24.70 -4.52 25.99
C ALA A 93 24.49 -6.01 25.68
N ARG A 94 23.75 -6.73 26.53
CA ARG A 94 23.38 -8.14 26.32
C ARG A 94 22.55 -8.32 25.05
N TRP A 95 21.50 -7.53 24.89
CA TRP A 95 20.63 -7.58 23.71
C TRP A 95 21.33 -7.18 22.42
N ALA A 96 22.27 -6.22 22.47
CA ALA A 96 23.08 -5.88 21.30
C ALA A 96 24.00 -7.04 20.87
N GLN A 97 24.49 -7.83 21.81
CA GLN A 97 25.26 -9.04 21.49
C GLN A 97 24.35 -10.13 20.92
N LEU A 98 23.19 -10.36 21.53
CA LEU A 98 22.20 -11.33 21.07
C LEU A 98 21.75 -11.01 19.65
N ALA A 99 21.34 -9.77 19.38
CA ALA A 99 20.89 -9.34 18.04
C ALA A 99 21.97 -9.57 16.97
N ARG A 100 23.21 -9.15 17.24
CA ARG A 100 24.34 -9.33 16.30
C ARG A 100 24.68 -10.81 16.09
N ARG A 101 24.57 -11.64 17.13
CA ARG A 101 24.81 -13.08 17.04
C ARG A 101 23.72 -13.73 16.18
N THR A 102 22.46 -13.45 16.49
CA THR A 102 21.32 -13.99 15.73
C THR A 102 21.34 -13.55 14.26
N ARG A 103 21.65 -12.28 13.98
CA ARG A 103 21.82 -11.80 12.61
C ARG A 103 22.89 -12.59 11.85
N ARG A 104 24.06 -12.83 12.46
CA ARG A 104 25.14 -13.61 11.81
C ARG A 104 24.73 -15.06 11.54
N GLU A 105 24.04 -15.68 12.50
CA GLU A 105 23.55 -17.06 12.37
C GLU A 105 22.52 -17.15 11.24
N LEU A 106 21.58 -16.20 11.16
CA LEU A 106 20.57 -16.15 10.09
C LEU A 106 21.20 -15.87 8.73
N SER A 107 22.11 -14.90 8.63
CA SER A 107 22.82 -14.63 7.36
C SER A 107 23.61 -15.83 6.88
N ARG A 108 24.16 -16.64 7.78
CA ARG A 108 24.84 -17.88 7.42
C ARG A 108 23.87 -18.94 6.89
N LEU A 109 22.71 -19.13 7.54
CA LEU A 109 21.68 -20.06 7.06
C LEU A 109 21.15 -19.65 5.68
N GLU A 110 20.94 -18.33 5.46
CA GLU A 110 20.53 -17.80 4.14
C GLU A 110 21.60 -18.03 3.07
N SER A 111 22.89 -17.86 3.38
CA SER A 111 23.98 -18.12 2.44
C SER A 111 24.06 -19.61 2.10
N GLU A 112 23.99 -20.49 3.10
CA GLU A 112 23.98 -21.94 2.90
C GLU A 112 22.76 -22.38 2.05
N ARG A 113 21.59 -21.76 2.26
CA ARG A 113 20.39 -22.03 1.45
C ARG A 113 20.53 -21.54 0.01
N ALA A 114 21.12 -20.37 -0.19
CA ALA A 114 21.36 -19.82 -1.53
C ALA A 114 22.36 -20.70 -2.32
N GLU A 115 23.43 -21.17 -1.68
CA GLU A 115 24.40 -22.10 -2.27
C GLU A 115 23.74 -23.42 -2.67
N LEU A 116 22.88 -23.98 -1.80
CA LEU A 116 22.11 -25.19 -2.11
C LEU A 116 21.14 -24.97 -3.29
N ALA A 117 20.46 -23.82 -3.34
CA ALA A 117 19.53 -23.51 -4.44
C ALA A 117 20.27 -23.38 -5.78
N GLU A 118 21.46 -22.78 -5.79
CA GLU A 118 22.30 -22.68 -6.98
C GLU A 118 22.80 -24.07 -7.43
N GLU A 119 23.31 -24.89 -6.50
CA GLU A 119 23.73 -26.26 -6.78
C GLU A 119 22.56 -27.10 -7.32
N ARG A 120 21.37 -27.01 -6.69
CA ARG A 120 20.13 -27.67 -7.11
C ARG A 120 19.78 -27.31 -8.56
N ALA A 121 19.76 -26.02 -8.88
CA ALA A 121 19.43 -25.58 -10.25
C ALA A 121 20.37 -26.16 -11.30
N VAL A 122 21.66 -26.29 -10.98
CA VAL A 122 22.64 -26.93 -11.86
C VAL A 122 22.36 -28.42 -12.01
N LEU A 123 22.12 -29.13 -10.89
CA LEU A 123 21.86 -30.59 -10.92
C LEU A 123 20.53 -30.94 -11.60
N GLU A 124 19.47 -30.16 -11.39
CA GLU A 124 18.17 -30.38 -12.06
C GLU A 124 18.27 -30.15 -13.56
N ARG A 125 18.99 -29.12 -14.00
CA ARG A 125 19.26 -28.89 -15.42
C ARG A 125 20.07 -30.04 -16.00
N TYR A 126 21.10 -30.50 -15.30
CA TYR A 126 21.94 -31.64 -15.76
C TYR A 126 21.13 -32.94 -15.79
N ARG A 127 20.23 -33.17 -14.85
CA ARG A 127 19.33 -34.33 -14.86
C ARG A 127 18.43 -34.32 -16.09
N ALA A 128 17.82 -33.17 -16.44
CA ALA A 128 16.98 -33.07 -17.63
C ALA A 128 17.75 -33.41 -18.91
N TYR A 129 19.00 -32.97 -19.02
CA TYR A 129 19.87 -33.32 -20.13
C TYR A 129 20.19 -34.81 -20.16
N GLN A 130 20.52 -35.42 -19.02
CA GLN A 130 20.83 -36.84 -18.91
C GLN A 130 19.63 -37.74 -19.26
N GLU A 131 18.44 -37.38 -18.86
CA GLU A 131 17.20 -38.07 -19.25
C GLU A 131 17.00 -38.05 -20.78
N GLY A 132 17.26 -36.91 -21.43
CA GLY A 132 17.27 -36.80 -22.90
C GLY A 132 18.32 -37.69 -23.55
N PHE A 133 19.55 -37.68 -23.05
CA PHE A 133 20.63 -38.50 -23.57
C PHE A 133 20.39 -40.01 -23.38
N SER A 134 19.80 -40.42 -22.27
CA SER A 134 19.49 -41.84 -22.02
C SER A 134 18.47 -42.41 -23.00
N ARG A 135 17.55 -41.59 -23.51
CA ARG A 135 16.59 -41.96 -24.57
C ARG A 135 17.28 -42.12 -25.93
N LEU A 136 18.31 -41.29 -26.20
CA LEU A 136 19.05 -41.29 -27.44
C LEU A 136 20.06 -42.47 -27.52
N LEU A 137 20.59 -42.88 -26.36
CA LEU A 137 21.60 -43.94 -26.25
C LEU A 137 21.19 -45.03 -25.23
N PRO A 138 20.32 -45.98 -25.59
CA PRO A 138 19.93 -47.07 -24.68
C PRO A 138 21.07 -48.07 -24.37
N ARG A 139 22.16 -48.05 -25.13
CA ARG A 139 23.40 -48.79 -24.87
C ARG A 139 24.60 -47.93 -25.29
N GLU A 140 25.60 -47.80 -24.42
CA GLU A 140 26.86 -47.15 -24.77
C GLU A 140 27.63 -48.00 -25.79
N PRO A 141 28.08 -47.43 -26.92
CA PRO A 141 28.94 -48.13 -27.88
C PRO A 141 30.36 -48.34 -27.30
N ASP A 142 31.14 -49.28 -27.88
CA ASP A 142 32.51 -49.51 -27.45
C ASP A 142 33.39 -48.27 -27.59
N PRO A 143 33.87 -47.70 -26.45
CA PRO A 143 34.57 -46.41 -26.43
C PRO A 143 35.92 -46.41 -27.14
N THR A 144 36.47 -47.62 -27.46
CA THR A 144 37.73 -47.74 -28.19
C THR A 144 37.57 -47.45 -29.68
N ARG A 145 36.36 -47.61 -30.23
CA ARG A 145 36.07 -47.43 -31.66
C ARG A 145 35.21 -46.21 -31.96
N ILE A 146 34.29 -45.93 -31.10
CA ILE A 146 33.29 -44.86 -31.31
C ILE A 146 33.38 -43.87 -30.15
N ARG A 147 33.64 -42.61 -30.47
CA ARG A 147 33.53 -41.51 -29.50
C ARG A 147 32.09 -41.00 -29.47
N THR A 148 31.54 -40.89 -28.30
CA THR A 148 30.21 -40.33 -28.03
C THR A 148 30.37 -38.94 -27.43
N VAL A 149 29.78 -37.92 -28.04
CA VAL A 149 29.85 -36.55 -27.56
C VAL A 149 28.42 -36.05 -27.26
N PRO A 150 28.08 -35.89 -26.01
CA PRO A 150 26.79 -35.29 -25.62
C PRO A 150 26.84 -33.79 -25.81
N LEU A 151 25.85 -33.23 -26.51
CA LEU A 151 25.76 -31.82 -26.87
C LEU A 151 24.39 -31.28 -26.49
N VAL A 152 24.33 -30.01 -26.09
CA VAL A 152 23.10 -29.27 -25.95
C VAL A 152 23.15 -28.06 -26.87
N LEU A 153 22.10 -27.88 -27.66
CA LEU A 153 22.02 -26.93 -28.75
C LEU A 153 20.71 -26.14 -28.61
N GLU A 154 20.72 -24.88 -29.03
CA GLU A 154 19.49 -24.16 -29.28
C GLU A 154 18.76 -24.76 -30.50
N ALA A 155 17.44 -24.93 -30.37
CA ALA A 155 16.62 -25.45 -31.47
C ALA A 155 16.68 -24.53 -32.71
N GLY A 156 16.80 -25.11 -33.91
CA GLY A 156 16.82 -24.36 -35.15
C GLY A 156 18.22 -24.14 -35.74
N ARG A 157 18.62 -22.90 -36.01
CA ARG A 157 19.82 -22.55 -36.81
C ARG A 157 21.13 -23.14 -36.31
N SER A 158 21.26 -23.42 -35.01
CA SER A 158 22.48 -23.97 -34.43
C SER A 158 22.63 -25.47 -34.80
N LEU A 159 21.52 -26.20 -34.81
CA LEU A 159 21.49 -27.62 -35.21
C LEU A 159 21.78 -27.78 -36.69
N ASP A 160 21.22 -26.92 -37.56
CA ASP A 160 21.43 -26.98 -39.01
C ASP A 160 22.89 -26.67 -39.37
N ARG A 161 23.50 -25.63 -38.74
CA ARG A 161 24.93 -25.30 -38.92
C ARG A 161 25.85 -26.45 -38.48
N LEU A 162 25.51 -27.11 -37.36
CA LEU A 162 26.28 -28.24 -36.87
C LEU A 162 26.21 -29.41 -37.87
N ARG A 163 25.03 -29.72 -38.43
CA ARG A 163 24.87 -30.76 -39.45
C ARG A 163 25.69 -30.46 -40.69
N ASP A 164 25.55 -29.26 -41.25
CA ASP A 164 26.30 -28.83 -42.42
C ASP A 164 27.82 -28.93 -42.21
N GLY A 165 28.31 -28.55 -41.01
CA GLY A 165 29.72 -28.68 -40.66
C GLY A 165 30.18 -30.12 -40.49
N LEU A 166 29.38 -31.01 -39.91
CA LEU A 166 29.67 -32.41 -39.73
C LEU A 166 29.65 -33.17 -41.09
N ASP A 167 28.69 -32.85 -41.96
CA ASP A 167 28.62 -33.40 -43.31
C ASP A 167 29.87 -33.07 -44.14
N ALA A 168 30.34 -31.82 -44.03
CA ALA A 168 31.56 -31.35 -44.70
C ALA A 168 32.83 -32.02 -44.17
N LEU A 169 32.88 -32.37 -42.87
CA LEU A 169 34.08 -32.88 -42.20
C LEU A 169 34.19 -34.41 -42.16
N LEU A 170 33.06 -35.09 -41.97
CA LEU A 170 32.96 -36.53 -41.73
C LEU A 170 32.25 -37.30 -42.84
N GLY A 171 31.48 -36.62 -43.71
CA GLY A 171 30.64 -37.28 -44.71
C GLY A 171 29.58 -38.15 -44.03
N ASP A 172 29.53 -39.43 -44.46
CA ASP A 172 28.59 -40.43 -43.88
C ASP A 172 29.15 -41.16 -42.63
N ASP A 173 30.32 -40.76 -42.10
CA ASP A 173 30.99 -41.45 -40.99
C ASP A 173 30.57 -40.92 -39.62
N TYR A 174 29.35 -40.35 -39.45
CA TYR A 174 28.82 -39.93 -38.16
C TYR A 174 27.34 -40.23 -38.04
N GLU A 175 26.84 -40.28 -36.80
CA GLU A 175 25.41 -40.34 -36.50
C GLU A 175 25.07 -39.26 -35.44
N LEU A 176 24.16 -38.36 -35.79
CA LEU A 176 23.65 -37.31 -34.88
C LEU A 176 22.21 -37.65 -34.53
N ARG A 177 21.99 -38.02 -33.27
CA ARG A 177 20.66 -38.24 -32.69
C ARG A 177 20.23 -37.03 -31.90
N THR A 178 18.98 -36.62 -32.03
CA THR A 178 18.44 -35.41 -31.38
C THR A 178 17.13 -35.69 -30.69
N GLU A 179 16.93 -35.11 -29.48
CA GLU A 179 15.69 -35.17 -28.69
C GLU A 179 15.35 -33.76 -28.23
N PRO A 180 14.14 -33.22 -28.48
CA PRO A 180 13.73 -31.93 -27.96
C PRO A 180 13.60 -31.99 -26.44
N LEU A 181 14.11 -30.96 -25.75
CA LEU A 181 13.92 -30.71 -24.32
C LEU A 181 12.73 -29.79 -24.12
N ASP A 182 12.21 -29.66 -22.87
CA ASP A 182 11.07 -28.80 -22.54
C ASP A 182 11.38 -27.28 -22.67
N THR A 183 12.60 -26.94 -23.04
CA THR A 183 13.08 -25.58 -23.34
C THR A 183 13.37 -25.46 -24.83
N ASP A 184 13.64 -24.26 -25.34
CA ASP A 184 14.09 -24.03 -26.74
C ASP A 184 15.44 -24.69 -27.04
N GLU A 185 15.81 -25.74 -26.29
CA GLU A 185 17.05 -26.50 -26.39
C GLU A 185 16.77 -27.93 -26.89
N VAL A 186 17.77 -28.49 -27.59
CA VAL A 186 17.75 -29.85 -28.09
C VAL A 186 18.94 -30.59 -27.51
N ALA A 187 18.67 -31.73 -26.87
CA ALA A 187 19.72 -32.69 -26.55
C ALA A 187 20.16 -33.42 -27.83
N ALA A 188 21.44 -33.43 -28.09
CA ALA A 188 21.99 -34.12 -29.23
C ALA A 188 23.16 -35.05 -28.80
N VAL A 189 23.23 -36.20 -29.40
CA VAL A 189 24.36 -37.12 -29.21
C VAL A 189 25.02 -37.35 -30.55
N LEU A 190 26.29 -36.96 -30.62
CA LEU A 190 27.13 -37.21 -31.79
C LEU A 190 27.95 -38.47 -31.55
N LEU A 191 27.76 -39.45 -32.44
CA LEU A 191 28.53 -40.69 -32.52
C LEU A 191 29.50 -40.60 -33.71
N MET A 192 30.80 -40.78 -33.47
CA MET A 192 31.81 -40.63 -34.50
C MET A 192 33.01 -41.55 -34.25
N PRO A 193 33.82 -41.87 -35.26
CA PRO A 193 35.06 -42.65 -35.09
C PRO A 193 36.07 -41.91 -34.21
N ALA A 194 36.65 -42.57 -33.21
CA ALA A 194 37.56 -42.01 -32.23
C ALA A 194 38.78 -41.27 -32.82
N GLY A 195 39.23 -41.67 -33.99
CA GLY A 195 40.41 -41.09 -34.64
C GLY A 195 40.25 -39.72 -35.28
N ARG A 196 39.01 -39.12 -35.31
CA ARG A 196 38.74 -37.82 -35.94
C ARG A 196 38.34 -36.73 -34.93
N SER A 197 38.55 -36.98 -33.66
CA SER A 197 38.05 -36.12 -32.54
C SER A 197 38.56 -34.69 -32.59
N ALA A 198 39.84 -34.45 -32.86
CA ALA A 198 40.43 -33.09 -32.76
C ALA A 198 39.82 -32.06 -33.74
N ARG A 199 39.44 -32.48 -34.96
CA ARG A 199 38.80 -31.58 -35.94
C ARG A 199 37.33 -31.31 -35.61
N VAL A 200 36.66 -32.25 -34.97
CA VAL A 200 35.28 -32.10 -34.53
C VAL A 200 35.20 -31.18 -33.30
N ASP A 201 36.17 -31.28 -32.38
CA ASP A 201 36.26 -30.40 -31.22
C ASP A 201 36.47 -28.91 -31.65
N GLU A 202 37.23 -28.68 -32.75
CA GLU A 202 37.40 -27.35 -33.35
C GLU A 202 36.10 -26.84 -33.97
N LEU A 203 35.37 -27.68 -34.73
CA LEU A 203 34.07 -27.36 -35.30
C LEU A 203 33.02 -27.04 -34.23
N LEU A 204 32.96 -27.80 -33.13
CA LEU A 204 32.05 -27.58 -32.03
C LEU A 204 32.32 -26.22 -31.36
N GLY A 205 33.60 -25.84 -31.22
CA GLY A 205 34.02 -24.54 -30.72
C GLY A 205 33.57 -23.39 -31.64
N GLU A 206 33.74 -23.51 -32.96
CA GLU A 206 33.31 -22.50 -33.95
C GLU A 206 31.78 -22.40 -34.07
N ALA A 207 31.06 -23.51 -33.94
CA ALA A 207 29.61 -23.55 -33.95
C ALA A 207 28.97 -22.96 -32.65
N GLY A 208 29.79 -22.61 -31.66
CA GLY A 208 29.32 -22.11 -30.35
C GLY A 208 28.62 -23.19 -29.50
N VAL A 209 28.84 -24.44 -29.86
CA VAL A 209 28.27 -25.61 -29.16
C VAL A 209 29.11 -25.89 -27.93
N ARG A 210 28.50 -25.80 -26.77
CA ARG A 210 29.16 -26.11 -25.49
C ARG A 210 29.01 -27.61 -25.21
N GLU A 211 30.13 -28.29 -25.08
CA GLU A 211 30.15 -29.59 -24.40
C GLU A 211 29.61 -29.39 -22.98
N LEU A 212 28.68 -30.21 -22.53
CA LEU A 212 28.06 -30.05 -21.23
C LEU A 212 29.12 -30.29 -20.14
N PRO A 213 29.57 -29.26 -19.39
CA PRO A 213 30.54 -29.49 -18.32
C PRO A 213 29.87 -30.31 -17.23
N ALA A 214 30.38 -31.48 -16.93
CA ALA A 214 29.88 -32.27 -15.81
C ALA A 214 30.02 -31.50 -14.49
N PRO A 215 29.00 -31.52 -13.63
CA PRO A 215 29.10 -30.89 -12.32
C PRO A 215 30.29 -31.40 -11.50
N PRO A 216 30.84 -30.60 -10.58
CA PRO A 216 31.93 -31.03 -9.72
C PRO A 216 31.60 -32.37 -9.01
N GLY A 217 32.47 -33.35 -9.10
CA GLY A 217 32.27 -34.69 -8.53
C GLY A 217 31.59 -35.71 -9.43
N LEU A 218 31.10 -35.32 -10.62
CA LEU A 218 30.50 -36.23 -11.61
C LEU A 218 31.35 -36.37 -12.88
N GLN A 219 32.48 -35.67 -12.99
CA GLN A 219 33.34 -35.59 -14.18
C GLN A 219 33.97 -36.90 -14.64
N THR A 220 34.03 -37.90 -13.76
CA THR A 220 34.69 -39.20 -14.04
C THR A 220 33.70 -40.37 -14.16
N ARG A 221 32.39 -40.12 -14.07
CA ARG A 221 31.36 -41.17 -14.12
C ARG A 221 30.77 -41.31 -15.50
N SER A 222 30.44 -42.55 -15.88
CA SER A 222 29.65 -42.79 -17.08
C SER A 222 28.27 -42.19 -16.96
N LEU A 223 27.59 -41.93 -18.10
CA LEU A 223 26.21 -41.42 -18.14
C LEU A 223 25.25 -42.28 -17.28
N ALA A 224 25.45 -43.62 -17.28
CA ALA A 224 24.63 -44.56 -16.51
C ALA A 224 24.84 -44.45 -14.99
N GLU A 225 26.03 -44.02 -14.54
CA GLU A 225 26.35 -43.83 -13.10
C GLU A 225 26.06 -42.41 -12.59
N ALA A 226 26.00 -41.45 -13.48
CA ALA A 226 25.75 -40.07 -13.14
C ALA A 226 24.29 -39.82 -12.67
N VAL A 227 23.31 -40.46 -13.31
CA VAL A 227 21.87 -40.25 -12.98
C VAL A 227 21.54 -40.68 -11.55
N PRO A 228 21.89 -41.89 -11.05
CA PRO A 228 21.65 -42.28 -9.68
C PRO A 228 22.33 -41.32 -8.69
N ALA A 229 23.57 -40.90 -8.96
CA ALA A 229 24.31 -39.99 -8.08
C ALA A 229 23.68 -38.60 -8.00
N ILE A 230 23.08 -38.09 -9.11
CA ILE A 230 22.31 -36.83 -9.09
C ILE A 230 21.07 -36.96 -8.20
N TYR A 231 20.32 -38.08 -8.35
CA TYR A 231 19.15 -38.32 -7.50
C TYR A 231 19.52 -38.42 -6.02
N GLU A 232 20.56 -39.17 -5.66
CA GLU A 232 21.05 -39.23 -4.28
C GLU A 232 21.45 -37.85 -3.76
N ARG A 233 22.12 -37.04 -4.57
CA ARG A 233 22.51 -35.66 -4.16
C ARG A 233 21.31 -34.77 -3.98
N LEU A 234 20.31 -34.79 -4.87
CA LEU A 234 19.08 -34.03 -4.76
C LEU A 234 18.30 -34.39 -3.47
N VAL A 235 18.18 -35.69 -3.16
CA VAL A 235 17.57 -36.16 -1.92
C VAL A 235 18.35 -35.66 -0.69
N ALA A 236 19.68 -35.74 -0.72
CA ALA A 236 20.51 -35.22 0.37
C ALA A 236 20.36 -33.71 0.52
N MET A 237 20.11 -32.95 -0.56
CA MET A 237 19.85 -31.52 -0.51
C MET A 237 18.49 -31.22 0.11
N ASP A 238 17.44 -31.99 -0.18
CA ASP A 238 16.13 -31.84 0.47
C ASP A 238 16.23 -32.07 1.99
N GLU A 239 17.01 -33.08 2.42
CA GLU A 239 17.25 -33.30 3.86
C GLU A 239 18.05 -32.15 4.48
N HIS A 240 19.03 -31.62 3.77
CA HIS A 240 19.83 -30.48 4.24
C HIS A 240 18.96 -29.23 4.35
N GLU A 241 18.16 -28.90 3.35
CA GLU A 241 17.24 -27.76 3.36
C GLU A 241 16.27 -27.85 4.54
N LYS A 242 15.70 -29.04 4.76
CA LYS A 242 14.84 -29.29 5.93
C LYS A 242 15.59 -29.07 7.25
N SER A 243 16.86 -29.49 7.33
CA SER A 243 17.68 -29.26 8.53
C SER A 243 17.95 -27.77 8.80
N LEU A 244 18.09 -26.95 7.72
CA LEU A 244 18.25 -25.50 7.83
C LEU A 244 16.96 -24.84 8.35
N ASP A 245 15.79 -25.27 7.85
CA ASP A 245 14.50 -24.78 8.33
C ASP A 245 14.28 -25.16 9.80
N GLU A 246 14.58 -26.39 10.22
CA GLU A 246 14.52 -26.80 11.63
C GLU A 246 15.46 -26.00 12.53
N ARG A 247 16.64 -25.60 12.04
CA ARG A 247 17.57 -24.72 12.78
C ARG A 247 17.02 -23.31 12.91
N ARG A 248 16.43 -22.77 11.83
CA ARG A 248 15.75 -21.46 11.86
C ARG A 248 14.61 -21.48 12.87
N ASP A 249 13.78 -22.50 12.86
CA ASP A 249 12.61 -22.62 13.74
C ASP A 249 13.00 -22.76 15.21
N ARG A 250 14.09 -23.49 15.50
CA ARG A 250 14.65 -23.53 16.85
C ARG A 250 15.12 -22.16 17.32
N LEU A 251 15.81 -21.39 16.47
CA LEU A 251 16.22 -20.02 16.79
C LEU A 251 15.01 -19.11 17.04
N ALA A 252 13.91 -19.31 16.29
CA ALA A 252 12.67 -18.58 16.48
C ALA A 252 12.07 -18.85 17.86
N VAL A 253 11.91 -20.12 18.24
CA VAL A 253 11.37 -20.51 19.54
C VAL A 253 12.24 -20.00 20.70
N GLU A 254 13.55 -20.07 20.56
CA GLU A 254 14.48 -19.68 21.63
C GLU A 254 14.58 -18.16 21.82
N ARG A 255 14.48 -17.36 20.75
CA ARG A 255 14.94 -15.96 20.76
C ARG A 255 13.89 -14.92 20.41
N VAL A 256 12.78 -15.27 19.72
CA VAL A 256 11.80 -14.28 19.24
C VAL A 256 11.24 -13.43 20.39
N THR A 257 10.92 -14.03 21.53
CA THR A 257 10.35 -13.29 22.68
C THR A 257 11.36 -12.29 23.26
N GLU A 258 12.61 -12.71 23.47
CA GLU A 258 13.66 -11.82 24.00
C GLU A 258 14.03 -10.71 23.02
N LEU A 259 14.14 -11.03 21.72
CA LEU A 259 14.40 -10.04 20.67
C LEU A 259 13.26 -9.04 20.51
N ALA A 260 12.00 -9.48 20.67
CA ALA A 260 10.84 -8.60 20.62
C ALA A 260 10.81 -7.62 21.81
N SER A 261 11.09 -8.13 23.03
CA SER A 261 11.20 -7.29 24.22
C SER A 261 12.37 -6.29 24.11
N ALA A 262 13.51 -6.75 23.57
CA ALA A 262 14.65 -5.88 23.30
C ALA A 262 14.32 -4.78 22.28
N ARG A 263 13.58 -5.11 21.22
CA ARG A 263 13.12 -4.14 20.22
C ARG A 263 12.24 -3.06 20.84
N ALA A 264 11.28 -3.46 21.67
CA ALA A 264 10.39 -2.53 22.36
C ALA A 264 11.20 -1.55 23.24
N ALA A 265 12.06 -2.09 24.11
CA ALA A 265 12.89 -1.29 25.01
C ALA A 265 13.88 -0.35 24.27
N VAL A 266 14.43 -0.78 23.14
CA VAL A 266 15.30 0.07 22.30
C VAL A 266 14.52 1.20 21.65
N ARG A 267 13.30 0.95 21.16
CA ARG A 267 12.42 1.98 20.62
C ARG A 267 12.00 2.98 21.67
N ASP A 268 11.65 2.53 22.86
CA ASP A 268 11.32 3.39 24.00
C ASP A 268 12.49 4.32 24.34
N ARG A 269 13.69 3.78 24.41
CA ARG A 269 14.89 4.56 24.70
C ARG A 269 15.25 5.56 23.60
N LEU A 270 14.99 5.20 22.35
CA LEU A 270 15.15 6.13 21.21
C LEU A 270 14.13 7.28 21.28
N ALA A 271 12.88 6.99 21.62
CA ALA A 271 11.83 8.00 21.80
C ALA A 271 12.18 8.96 22.94
N GLU A 272 12.67 8.46 24.05
CA GLU A 272 13.14 9.27 25.18
C GLU A 272 14.33 10.18 24.78
N LEU A 273 15.32 9.65 24.04
CA LEU A 273 16.45 10.45 23.56
C LEU A 273 16.01 11.54 22.56
N ASP A 274 15.00 11.27 21.73
CA ASP A 274 14.41 12.27 20.84
C ASP A 274 13.69 13.36 21.65
N ALA A 275 12.87 12.97 22.62
CA ALA A 275 12.20 13.88 23.53
C ALA A 275 13.19 14.76 24.33
N MET A 276 14.27 14.16 24.85
CA MET A 276 15.38 14.90 25.47
C MET A 276 16.00 15.92 24.52
N GLY A 277 16.02 15.66 23.21
CA GLY A 277 16.51 16.58 22.18
C GLY A 277 15.66 17.84 22.04
N ARG A 278 14.43 17.81 22.48
CA ARG A 278 13.46 18.89 22.41
C ARG A 278 13.37 19.69 23.70
N VAL A 279 13.99 19.18 24.78
CA VAL A 279 14.04 19.88 26.07
C VAL A 279 15.01 21.04 26.01
N ALA A 280 14.58 22.19 26.49
CA ALA A 280 15.44 23.33 26.73
C ALA A 280 15.78 23.43 28.23
N THR A 281 16.98 23.90 28.56
CA THR A 281 17.42 23.98 29.96
C THR A 281 18.03 25.33 30.28
N THR A 282 17.91 25.68 31.56
CA THR A 282 18.72 26.70 32.22
C THR A 282 19.75 26.01 33.11
N HIS A 283 20.45 26.76 33.94
CA HIS A 283 21.43 26.20 34.87
C HIS A 283 20.80 25.18 35.84
N SER A 284 19.60 25.44 36.37
CA SER A 284 18.94 24.65 37.41
C SER A 284 17.57 24.08 37.02
N ALA A 285 16.98 24.54 35.92
CA ALA A 285 15.64 24.14 35.53
C ALA A 285 15.60 23.63 34.08
N PHE A 286 14.61 22.79 33.78
CA PHE A 286 14.26 22.42 32.40
C PHE A 286 12.94 23.05 31.98
N VAL A 287 12.78 23.19 30.67
CA VAL A 287 11.55 23.58 29.99
C VAL A 287 11.27 22.56 28.90
N LEU A 288 10.11 21.93 28.94
CA LEU A 288 9.64 21.02 27.92
C LEU A 288 8.27 21.50 27.44
N GLU A 289 8.13 21.71 26.14
CA GLU A 289 6.84 22.04 25.55
C GLU A 289 6.30 20.86 24.75
N GLY A 290 4.99 20.74 24.67
CA GLY A 290 4.37 19.70 23.88
C GLY A 290 2.87 19.87 23.74
N TRP A 291 2.29 19.01 22.93
CA TRP A 291 0.88 18.99 22.61
C TRP A 291 0.18 17.82 23.27
N VAL A 292 -1.01 18.06 23.79
CA VAL A 292 -1.86 17.05 24.42
C VAL A 292 -3.29 17.24 23.93
N PRO A 293 -4.08 16.19 23.66
CA PRO A 293 -5.50 16.30 23.46
C PRO A 293 -6.16 16.98 24.67
N GLU A 294 -7.02 17.97 24.46
CA GLU A 294 -7.65 18.74 25.55
C GLU A 294 -8.38 17.84 26.54
N GLU A 295 -9.03 16.78 26.06
CA GLU A 295 -9.76 15.80 26.88
C GLU A 295 -8.85 15.03 27.85
N LEU A 296 -7.57 14.82 27.50
CA LEU A 296 -6.60 14.02 28.26
C LEU A 296 -5.68 14.89 29.15
N GLU A 297 -5.75 16.20 29.05
CA GLU A 297 -4.94 17.12 29.87
C GLU A 297 -5.17 16.94 31.38
N PRO A 298 -6.41 16.80 31.90
CA PRO A 298 -6.64 16.65 33.33
C PRO A 298 -5.99 15.39 33.90
N GLU A 299 -5.97 14.29 33.15
CA GLU A 299 -5.31 13.05 33.54
C GLU A 299 -3.80 13.24 33.64
N LEU A 300 -3.18 13.85 32.62
CA LEU A 300 -1.75 14.14 32.63
C LEU A 300 -1.35 15.01 33.82
N ARG A 301 -2.12 16.06 34.13
CA ARG A 301 -1.88 16.94 35.28
C ARG A 301 -1.98 16.19 36.61
N SER A 302 -2.96 15.29 36.73
CA SER A 302 -3.14 14.48 37.94
C SER A 302 -1.93 13.56 38.15
N ARG A 303 -1.50 12.83 37.12
CA ARG A 303 -0.34 11.94 37.17
C ARG A 303 0.95 12.68 37.52
N LEU A 304 1.22 13.82 36.90
CA LEU A 304 2.39 14.65 37.22
C LEU A 304 2.35 15.18 38.66
N ARG A 305 1.18 15.54 39.16
CA ARG A 305 1.02 16.02 40.54
C ARG A 305 1.22 14.88 41.55
N GLU A 306 0.70 13.70 41.27
CA GLU A 306 0.87 12.51 42.10
C GLU A 306 2.36 12.10 42.19
N ALA A 307 3.07 12.12 41.05
CA ALA A 307 4.47 11.71 40.99
C ALA A 307 5.44 12.73 41.61
N PHE A 308 5.16 14.03 41.46
CA PHE A 308 6.13 15.08 41.82
C PHE A 308 5.65 16.10 42.87
N GLY A 309 4.43 15.95 43.39
CA GLY A 309 3.95 16.77 44.53
C GLY A 309 3.96 18.29 44.28
N GLY A 310 3.89 18.75 43.04
CA GLY A 310 3.92 20.18 42.70
C GLY A 310 5.30 20.76 42.36
N LEU A 311 6.36 19.93 42.33
CA LEU A 311 7.69 20.34 41.86
C LEU A 311 7.72 20.61 40.36
N ILE A 312 6.78 20.06 39.60
CA ILE A 312 6.61 20.30 38.18
C ILE A 312 5.43 21.26 37.98
N VAL A 313 5.71 22.38 37.35
CA VAL A 313 4.70 23.38 36.99
C VAL A 313 4.23 23.12 35.57
N VAL A 314 2.91 23.02 35.40
CA VAL A 314 2.27 22.80 34.10
C VAL A 314 1.50 24.06 33.71
N GLU A 315 1.99 24.74 32.69
CA GLU A 315 1.39 26.00 32.19
C GLU A 315 0.77 25.80 30.82
N HIS A 316 -0.33 26.51 30.53
CA HIS A 316 -0.83 26.64 29.17
C HIS A 316 -0.01 27.66 28.38
N VAL A 317 0.43 27.31 27.19
CA VAL A 317 1.03 28.26 26.25
C VAL A 317 -0.12 29.00 25.53
N ALA A 318 -0.18 30.31 25.67
CA ALA A 318 -1.24 31.13 25.05
C ALA A 318 -1.19 31.04 23.52
N ARG A 319 -2.37 30.96 22.90
CA ARG A 319 -2.56 30.91 21.45
C ARG A 319 -2.44 32.28 20.80
N GLU A 320 -1.28 32.92 20.78
CA GLU A 320 -1.17 34.31 20.31
C GLU A 320 -1.22 34.48 18.79
N THR A 321 -0.89 33.46 17.99
CA THR A 321 -0.99 33.53 16.53
C THR A 321 -1.32 32.15 15.92
N TRP A 322 -2.54 32.02 15.41
CA TRP A 322 -3.02 30.75 14.85
C TRP A 322 -2.26 30.31 13.58
N ASP A 323 -1.75 31.23 12.77
CA ASP A 323 -1.12 30.89 11.48
C ASP A 323 0.25 30.19 11.67
N GLU A 324 1.06 30.62 12.65
CA GLU A 324 2.33 29.94 12.98
C GLU A 324 2.11 28.64 13.79
N VAL A 325 1.00 28.57 14.53
CA VAL A 325 0.68 27.43 15.41
C VAL A 325 0.00 26.29 14.63
N ALA A 326 -0.73 26.60 13.58
CA ALA A 326 -1.47 25.59 12.79
C ALA A 326 -0.55 24.61 12.07
N GLU A 327 0.62 25.05 11.58
CA GLU A 327 1.59 24.19 10.90
C GLU A 327 2.31 23.20 11.86
N GLU A 328 2.50 23.60 13.12
CA GLU A 328 3.21 22.80 14.12
C GLU A 328 2.30 21.94 15.00
N THR A 329 1.00 22.24 15.03
CA THR A 329 0.04 21.52 15.86
C THR A 329 -0.22 20.13 15.27
N PRO A 330 0.05 19.05 16.03
CA PRO A 330 -0.22 17.71 15.54
C PRO A 330 -1.71 17.45 15.42
N VAL A 331 -2.07 16.64 14.44
CA VAL A 331 -3.46 16.30 14.12
C VAL A 331 -3.75 14.87 14.51
N VAL A 332 -4.84 14.67 15.23
CA VAL A 332 -5.45 13.37 15.52
C VAL A 332 -6.83 13.35 14.90
N LEU A 333 -7.10 12.35 14.08
CA LEU A 333 -8.44 12.09 13.55
C LEU A 333 -9.15 11.14 14.52
N HIS A 334 -10.26 11.60 15.09
CA HIS A 334 -11.11 10.77 15.93
C HIS A 334 -12.49 10.69 15.30
N ASN A 335 -12.76 9.56 14.61
CA ASN A 335 -14.03 9.32 13.95
C ASN A 335 -14.83 8.21 14.62
N PRO A 336 -16.17 8.29 14.64
CA PRO A 336 -17.05 7.22 15.08
C PRO A 336 -16.75 5.90 14.35
N ARG A 337 -17.05 4.76 14.98
CA ARG A 337 -16.74 3.41 14.46
C ARG A 337 -17.16 3.19 13.00
N LEU A 338 -18.33 3.71 12.59
CA LEU A 338 -18.85 3.56 11.23
C LEU A 338 -18.05 4.36 10.17
N LEU A 339 -17.42 5.47 10.58
CA LEU A 339 -16.65 6.34 9.68
C LEU A 339 -15.16 5.98 9.66
N ARG A 340 -14.69 5.32 10.72
CA ARG A 340 -13.29 4.99 10.94
C ARG A 340 -12.62 4.21 9.78
N PRO A 341 -13.28 3.23 9.12
CA PRO A 341 -12.68 2.53 7.97
C PRO A 341 -12.28 3.49 6.84
N PHE A 342 -13.06 4.55 6.63
CA PHE A 342 -12.84 5.54 5.57
C PHE A 342 -11.64 6.47 5.85
N GLU A 343 -11.09 6.47 7.08
CA GLU A 343 -9.81 7.12 7.34
C GLU A 343 -8.68 6.52 6.50
N ALA A 344 -8.75 5.23 6.13
CA ALA A 344 -7.79 4.62 5.24
C ALA A 344 -7.70 5.34 3.87
N ILE A 345 -8.84 5.83 3.36
CA ILE A 345 -8.90 6.62 2.12
C ILE A 345 -8.29 8.01 2.35
N THR A 346 -8.67 8.69 3.44
CA THR A 346 -8.19 10.05 3.72
C THR A 346 -6.70 10.09 4.07
N ARG A 347 -6.16 9.02 4.67
CA ARG A 347 -4.72 8.86 4.98
C ARG A 347 -3.84 8.62 3.75
N MET A 348 -4.42 8.33 2.58
CA MET A 348 -3.65 8.30 1.31
C MET A 348 -3.19 9.69 0.87
N LEU A 349 -3.73 10.75 1.46
CA LEU A 349 -3.28 12.13 1.31
C LEU A 349 -2.46 12.57 2.51
N PRO A 350 -1.60 13.59 2.36
CA PRO A 350 -0.96 14.24 3.50
C PRO A 350 -2.03 14.68 4.52
N LEU A 351 -1.74 14.57 5.82
CA LEU A 351 -2.71 14.93 6.87
C LEU A 351 -3.23 16.37 6.70
N PRO A 352 -4.51 16.62 7.04
CA PRO A 352 -5.07 17.96 7.03
C PRO A 352 -4.35 18.84 8.07
N GLN A 353 -4.19 20.12 7.79
CA GLN A 353 -3.68 21.07 8.78
C GLN A 353 -4.64 21.16 9.98
N TYR A 354 -4.08 21.44 11.16
CA TYR A 354 -4.88 21.65 12.36
C TYR A 354 -5.88 22.79 12.18
N GLY A 355 -7.12 22.58 12.62
CA GLY A 355 -8.22 23.53 12.44
C GLY A 355 -8.93 23.44 11.10
N SER A 356 -8.43 22.67 10.13
CA SER A 356 -9.15 22.37 8.90
C SER A 356 -10.31 21.37 9.13
N ILE A 357 -11.10 21.15 8.10
CA ILE A 357 -12.24 20.23 8.18
C ILE A 357 -11.78 18.82 7.84
N ASP A 358 -12.15 17.84 8.69
CA ASP A 358 -11.93 16.42 8.41
C ASP A 358 -12.80 15.97 7.22
N PRO A 359 -12.19 15.49 6.13
CA PRO A 359 -12.93 15.03 4.97
C PRO A 359 -13.58 13.65 5.14
N THR A 360 -13.20 12.87 6.15
CA THR A 360 -13.63 11.48 6.35
C THR A 360 -15.15 11.28 6.36
N PRO A 361 -15.97 12.08 7.05
CA PRO A 361 -17.42 11.91 7.03
C PRO A 361 -18.03 12.05 5.63
N PHE A 362 -17.49 12.96 4.82
CA PHE A 362 -17.97 13.17 3.45
C PHE A 362 -17.59 12.02 2.54
N VAL A 363 -16.36 11.51 2.66
CA VAL A 363 -15.93 10.31 1.94
C VAL A 363 -16.80 9.12 2.29
N ALA A 364 -17.11 8.92 3.57
CA ALA A 364 -17.92 7.80 4.03
C ALA A 364 -19.35 7.79 3.45
N VAL A 365 -19.89 8.96 3.11
CA VAL A 365 -21.22 9.08 2.49
C VAL A 365 -21.13 9.03 0.96
N PHE A 366 -20.29 9.88 0.37
CA PHE A 366 -20.27 10.07 -1.08
C PHE A 366 -19.52 8.96 -1.83
N PHE A 367 -18.48 8.36 -1.25
CA PHE A 367 -17.73 7.31 -1.95
C PHE A 367 -18.57 6.05 -2.20
N PRO A 368 -19.29 5.46 -1.20
CA PRO A 368 -20.20 4.35 -1.47
C PRO A 368 -21.37 4.75 -2.37
N ALA A 369 -21.87 5.99 -2.26
CA ALA A 369 -22.93 6.49 -3.12
C ALA A 369 -22.49 6.56 -4.60
N PHE A 370 -21.31 7.11 -4.90
CA PHE A 370 -20.75 7.12 -6.25
C PHE A 370 -20.48 5.72 -6.78
N PHE A 371 -19.93 4.86 -5.91
CA PHE A 371 -19.70 3.45 -6.25
C PHE A 371 -21.01 2.76 -6.64
N GLY A 372 -22.07 2.91 -5.83
CA GLY A 372 -23.38 2.35 -6.09
C GLY A 372 -24.06 2.96 -7.32
N LEU A 373 -23.92 4.26 -7.56
CA LEU A 373 -24.43 4.92 -8.79
C LEU A 373 -23.80 4.35 -10.06
N ILE A 374 -22.50 4.04 -10.02
CA ILE A 374 -21.77 3.50 -11.17
C ILE A 374 -22.04 2.00 -11.33
N LEU A 375 -21.81 1.19 -10.29
CA LEU A 375 -21.99 -0.27 -10.37
C LEU A 375 -23.47 -0.65 -10.39
N GLY A 376 -24.31 -0.10 -9.53
CA GLY A 376 -25.77 -0.13 -9.42
C GLY A 376 -26.47 -1.40 -9.91
N ASP A 377 -26.05 -2.57 -9.42
CA ASP A 377 -26.55 -3.87 -9.84
C ASP A 377 -26.65 -4.80 -8.62
N VAL A 378 -27.83 -5.37 -8.39
CA VAL A 378 -28.08 -6.25 -7.22
C VAL A 378 -27.18 -7.48 -7.25
N GLY A 379 -27.00 -8.10 -8.42
CA GLY A 379 -26.21 -9.33 -8.56
C GLY A 379 -24.73 -9.09 -8.24
N TYR A 380 -24.12 -8.09 -8.86
CA TYR A 380 -22.74 -7.71 -8.58
C TYR A 380 -22.57 -7.18 -7.15
N GLY A 381 -23.56 -6.45 -6.63
CA GLY A 381 -23.59 -6.00 -5.24
C GLY A 381 -23.56 -7.14 -4.24
N LEU A 382 -24.33 -8.23 -4.48
CA LEU A 382 -24.30 -9.43 -3.65
C LEU A 382 -22.96 -10.18 -3.72
N VAL A 383 -22.36 -10.29 -4.92
CA VAL A 383 -21.04 -10.88 -5.07
C VAL A 383 -20.00 -10.07 -4.27
N LEU A 384 -20.04 -8.74 -4.39
CA LEU A 384 -19.14 -7.86 -3.62
C LEU A 384 -19.39 -7.98 -2.10
N ALA A 385 -20.65 -8.10 -1.66
CA ALA A 385 -20.98 -8.31 -0.26
C ALA A 385 -20.39 -9.63 0.28
N LEU A 386 -20.45 -10.70 -0.53
CA LEU A 386 -19.85 -11.98 -0.17
C LEU A 386 -18.32 -11.87 -0.06
N VAL A 387 -17.66 -11.21 -1.01
CA VAL A 387 -16.22 -10.96 -0.97
C VAL A 387 -15.85 -10.14 0.26
N ALA A 388 -16.59 -9.06 0.53
CA ALA A 388 -16.39 -8.24 1.71
C ALA A 388 -16.54 -9.03 3.02
N LEU A 389 -17.55 -9.90 3.10
CA LEU A 389 -17.77 -10.76 4.26
C LEU A 389 -16.61 -11.75 4.47
N VAL A 390 -16.15 -12.40 3.40
CA VAL A 390 -15.02 -13.34 3.47
C VAL A 390 -13.75 -12.64 3.94
N LEU A 391 -13.46 -11.45 3.40
CA LEU A 391 -12.32 -10.64 3.82
C LEU A 391 -12.48 -10.21 5.29
N HIS A 392 -13.68 -9.80 5.69
CA HIS A 392 -13.99 -9.37 7.04
C HIS A 392 -13.75 -10.46 8.09
N VAL A 393 -14.20 -11.69 7.81
CA VAL A 393 -14.03 -12.84 8.72
C VAL A 393 -12.57 -13.28 8.80
N ARG A 394 -11.79 -13.12 7.71
CA ARG A 394 -10.38 -13.50 7.69
C ARG A 394 -9.43 -12.40 8.18
N SER A 395 -9.87 -11.15 8.26
CA SER A 395 -9.05 -10.02 8.70
C SER A 395 -9.14 -9.83 10.22
N ARG A 396 -8.01 -9.40 10.82
CA ARG A 396 -7.95 -9.01 12.24
C ARG A 396 -8.39 -7.55 12.39
N GLU A 397 -8.93 -7.21 13.56
CA GLU A 397 -9.25 -5.82 13.90
C GLU A 397 -7.98 -4.94 13.84
N GLY A 398 -8.12 -3.71 13.35
CA GLY A 398 -7.02 -2.77 13.20
C GLY A 398 -6.17 -2.94 11.94
N THR A 399 -6.38 -3.98 11.14
CA THR A 399 -5.62 -4.16 9.89
C THR A 399 -6.23 -3.36 8.72
N MET A 400 -5.39 -3.00 7.74
CA MET A 400 -5.84 -2.37 6.50
C MET A 400 -6.90 -3.23 5.77
N LEU A 401 -6.71 -4.54 5.77
CA LEU A 401 -7.63 -5.49 5.15
C LEU A 401 -9.03 -5.43 5.78
N ARG A 402 -9.10 -5.20 7.09
CA ARG A 402 -10.36 -4.98 7.82
C ARG A 402 -11.06 -3.73 7.33
N SER A 403 -10.36 -2.61 7.25
CA SER A 403 -10.91 -1.34 6.74
C SER A 403 -11.39 -1.47 5.29
N VAL A 404 -10.61 -2.13 4.42
CA VAL A 404 -11.00 -2.40 3.03
C VAL A 404 -12.26 -3.25 2.96
N SER A 405 -12.40 -4.29 3.82
CA SER A 405 -13.59 -5.13 3.85
C SER A 405 -14.85 -4.35 4.27
N GLU A 406 -14.74 -3.45 5.22
CA GLU A 406 -15.85 -2.62 5.70
C GLU A 406 -16.26 -1.56 4.67
N ILE A 407 -15.29 -0.93 3.98
CA ILE A 407 -15.56 -0.04 2.85
C ILE A 407 -16.24 -0.79 1.70
N ALA A 408 -15.73 -1.98 1.34
CA ALA A 408 -16.33 -2.82 0.31
C ALA A 408 -17.77 -3.25 0.67
N GLY A 409 -18.04 -3.54 1.95
CA GLY A 409 -19.37 -3.80 2.46
C GLY A 409 -20.33 -2.61 2.28
N ALA A 410 -19.88 -1.40 2.59
CA ALA A 410 -20.66 -0.18 2.36
C ALA A 410 -20.93 0.06 0.86
N CYS A 411 -19.91 -0.15 0.00
CA CYS A 411 -20.06 -0.07 -1.45
C CYS A 411 -21.03 -1.13 -2.00
N ALA A 412 -20.97 -2.36 -1.48
CA ALA A 412 -21.90 -3.43 -1.84
C ALA A 412 -23.33 -3.09 -1.48
N ALA A 413 -23.56 -2.59 -0.26
CA ALA A 413 -24.89 -2.14 0.17
C ALA A 413 -25.44 -1.02 -0.73
N ALA A 414 -24.61 -0.01 -1.06
CA ALA A 414 -25.00 1.03 -2.00
C ALA A 414 -25.31 0.48 -3.40
N SER A 415 -24.49 -0.46 -3.92
CA SER A 415 -24.72 -1.09 -5.24
C SER A 415 -26.04 -1.88 -5.27
N ILE A 416 -26.38 -2.57 -4.19
CA ILE A 416 -27.66 -3.27 -4.07
C ILE A 416 -28.83 -2.28 -4.07
N VAL A 417 -28.75 -1.20 -3.29
CA VAL A 417 -29.80 -0.17 -3.23
C VAL A 417 -30.02 0.46 -4.61
N PHE A 418 -28.96 0.90 -5.26
CA PHE A 418 -29.07 1.48 -6.61
C PHE A 418 -29.46 0.45 -7.65
N GLY A 419 -29.05 -0.82 -7.51
CA GLY A 419 -29.48 -1.93 -8.35
C GLY A 419 -31.00 -2.15 -8.32
N PHE A 420 -31.63 -2.04 -7.15
CA PHE A 420 -33.09 -2.05 -7.04
C PHE A 420 -33.73 -0.80 -7.66
N LEU A 421 -33.12 0.39 -7.50
CA LEU A 421 -33.62 1.62 -8.12
C LEU A 421 -33.60 1.55 -9.65
N TYR A 422 -32.60 0.90 -10.22
CA TYR A 422 -32.45 0.73 -11.68
C TYR A 422 -33.16 -0.55 -12.21
N GLY A 423 -33.56 -1.47 -11.32
CA GLY A 423 -34.16 -2.75 -11.69
C GLY A 423 -33.16 -3.73 -12.31
N GLU A 424 -31.90 -3.67 -11.93
CA GLU A 424 -30.80 -4.44 -12.51
C GLU A 424 -30.27 -5.50 -11.54
N ALA A 425 -30.08 -6.73 -12.05
CA ALA A 425 -29.35 -7.79 -11.40
C ALA A 425 -28.63 -8.61 -12.49
N PHE A 426 -27.30 -8.59 -12.49
CA PHE A 426 -26.45 -9.04 -13.60
C PHE A 426 -26.93 -8.46 -14.94
N GLY A 427 -27.14 -7.13 -15.00
CA GLY A 427 -27.76 -6.43 -16.10
C GLY A 427 -29.26 -6.73 -16.21
N ASP A 428 -29.71 -7.12 -17.39
CA ASP A 428 -31.12 -7.41 -17.69
C ASP A 428 -31.62 -8.79 -17.19
N LEU A 429 -30.73 -9.62 -16.60
CA LEU A 429 -31.08 -10.97 -16.15
C LEU A 429 -32.11 -10.95 -15.02
N GLY A 430 -31.99 -9.97 -14.10
CA GLY A 430 -32.98 -9.77 -13.03
C GLY A 430 -34.38 -9.47 -13.54
N ARG A 431 -34.47 -8.71 -14.61
CA ARG A 431 -35.74 -8.39 -15.30
C ARG A 431 -36.32 -9.63 -15.96
N ARG A 432 -35.51 -10.45 -16.63
CA ARG A 432 -35.95 -11.67 -17.35
C ARG A 432 -36.37 -12.79 -16.41
N LEU A 433 -35.62 -13.02 -15.29
CA LEU A 433 -35.87 -14.14 -14.40
C LEU A 433 -36.83 -13.81 -13.25
N PHE A 434 -36.75 -12.61 -12.69
CA PHE A 434 -37.46 -12.22 -11.47
C PHE A 434 -38.50 -11.11 -11.71
N GLY A 435 -38.60 -10.58 -12.95
CA GLY A 435 -39.55 -9.52 -13.27
C GLY A 435 -39.22 -8.20 -12.55
N LEU A 436 -37.94 -7.97 -12.18
CA LEU A 436 -37.51 -6.72 -11.56
C LEU A 436 -37.81 -5.52 -12.50
N LYS A 437 -38.54 -4.55 -11.97
CA LYS A 437 -38.86 -3.32 -12.70
C LYS A 437 -38.04 -2.17 -12.11
N PRO A 438 -37.52 -1.26 -12.95
CA PRO A 438 -36.84 -0.06 -12.46
C PRO A 438 -37.81 0.78 -11.63
N LEU A 439 -37.38 1.17 -10.41
CA LEU A 439 -38.15 2.04 -9.51
C LEU A 439 -37.93 3.52 -9.86
N ALA A 440 -36.75 3.89 -10.36
CA ALA A 440 -36.42 5.26 -10.75
C ALA A 440 -36.43 5.41 -12.27
N PHE A 441 -35.46 4.84 -12.96
CA PHE A 441 -35.33 4.84 -14.42
C PHE A 441 -34.42 3.70 -14.87
N ASP A 442 -34.58 3.31 -16.13
CA ASP A 442 -33.74 2.32 -16.80
C ASP A 442 -32.48 3.00 -17.35
N ARG A 443 -31.29 2.59 -16.88
CA ARG A 443 -30.01 3.18 -17.34
C ARG A 443 -29.69 2.88 -18.82
N GLU A 444 -30.23 1.79 -19.37
CA GLU A 444 -30.05 1.41 -20.77
C GLU A 444 -30.78 2.38 -21.69
N GLU A 445 -31.99 2.85 -21.34
CA GLU A 445 -32.83 3.68 -22.15
C GLU A 445 -32.77 5.17 -21.79
N ALA A 446 -32.54 5.50 -20.52
CA ALA A 446 -32.67 6.84 -19.97
C ALA A 446 -31.31 7.56 -19.76
N LEU A 447 -30.48 7.68 -20.79
CA LEU A 447 -29.15 8.31 -20.71
C LEU A 447 -29.22 9.78 -20.26
N VAL A 448 -30.19 10.56 -20.73
CA VAL A 448 -30.32 11.99 -20.38
C VAL A 448 -30.73 12.18 -18.93
N PRO A 449 -31.73 11.49 -18.38
CA PRO A 449 -32.03 11.50 -16.93
C PRO A 449 -30.84 11.09 -16.06
N PHE A 450 -30.08 10.06 -16.45
CA PHE A 450 -28.91 9.62 -15.71
C PHE A 450 -27.78 10.65 -15.73
N LEU A 451 -27.52 11.29 -16.89
CA LEU A 451 -26.59 12.41 -16.99
C LEU A 451 -27.00 13.57 -16.09
N ALA A 452 -28.28 13.94 -16.13
CA ALA A 452 -28.81 15.02 -15.30
C ALA A 452 -28.65 14.72 -13.80
N LEU A 453 -28.92 13.48 -13.38
CA LEU A 453 -28.70 13.03 -12.01
C LEU A 453 -27.21 13.13 -11.61
N ALA A 454 -26.31 12.63 -12.46
CA ALA A 454 -24.87 12.65 -12.19
C ALA A 454 -24.35 14.08 -12.05
N VAL A 455 -24.75 14.99 -12.97
CA VAL A 455 -24.37 16.40 -12.91
C VAL A 455 -25.00 17.11 -11.71
N ALA A 456 -26.26 16.80 -11.35
CA ALA A 456 -26.91 17.36 -10.17
C ALA A 456 -26.20 16.97 -8.86
N ILE A 457 -25.80 15.69 -8.74
CA ILE A 457 -25.01 15.22 -7.59
C ILE A 457 -23.65 15.92 -7.56
N GLY A 458 -22.98 16.05 -8.72
CA GLY A 458 -21.73 16.79 -8.84
C GLY A 458 -21.87 18.24 -8.43
N PHE A 459 -22.93 18.90 -8.85
CA PHE A 459 -23.25 20.27 -8.45
C PHE A 459 -23.40 20.40 -6.92
N VAL A 460 -24.21 19.54 -6.30
CA VAL A 460 -24.41 19.55 -4.83
C VAL A 460 -23.07 19.30 -4.11
N HIS A 461 -22.27 18.35 -4.57
CA HIS A 461 -21.00 17.98 -3.95
C HIS A 461 -19.97 19.13 -4.07
N ILE A 462 -19.86 19.78 -5.21
CA ILE A 462 -18.95 20.93 -5.40
C ILE A 462 -19.41 22.16 -4.59
N VAL A 463 -20.71 22.48 -4.60
CA VAL A 463 -21.24 23.58 -3.77
C VAL A 463 -21.00 23.30 -2.28
N LEU A 464 -21.20 22.06 -1.83
CA LEU A 464 -20.84 21.65 -0.48
C LEU A 464 -19.35 21.89 -0.19
N GLY A 465 -18.46 21.52 -1.11
CA GLY A 465 -17.02 21.78 -0.98
C GLY A 465 -16.67 23.26 -0.81
N LEU A 466 -17.28 24.12 -1.62
CA LEU A 466 -17.10 25.58 -1.53
C LEU A 466 -17.63 26.15 -0.20
N VAL A 467 -18.79 25.66 0.26
CA VAL A 467 -19.36 26.07 1.56
C VAL A 467 -18.45 25.63 2.71
N LEU A 468 -17.93 24.40 2.66
CA LEU A 468 -16.96 23.92 3.66
C LEU A 468 -15.69 24.76 3.63
N GLY A 469 -15.19 25.12 2.46
CA GLY A 469 -14.05 26.01 2.33
C GLY A 469 -14.30 27.40 2.89
N MET A 470 -15.51 27.95 2.68
CA MET A 470 -15.92 29.22 3.30
C MET A 470 -15.95 29.10 4.82
N VAL A 471 -16.52 28.03 5.38
CA VAL A 471 -16.57 27.79 6.83
C VAL A 471 -15.15 27.66 7.40
N ALA A 472 -14.24 26.95 6.72
CA ALA A 472 -12.85 26.83 7.13
C ALA A 472 -12.16 28.21 7.17
N ALA A 473 -12.31 29.01 6.12
CA ALA A 473 -11.74 30.36 6.04
C ALA A 473 -12.30 31.31 7.13
N VAL A 474 -13.61 31.20 7.46
CA VAL A 474 -14.21 31.97 8.59
C VAL A 474 -13.58 31.56 9.92
N ARG A 475 -13.38 30.23 10.15
CA ARG A 475 -12.73 29.74 11.39
C ARG A 475 -11.31 30.27 11.55
N HIS A 476 -10.58 30.36 10.44
CA HIS A 476 -9.22 30.91 10.41
C HIS A 476 -9.17 32.46 10.36
N ARG A 477 -10.31 33.14 10.49
CA ARG A 477 -10.44 34.62 10.45
C ARG A 477 -9.96 35.25 9.13
N GLN A 478 -9.89 34.47 8.06
CA GLN A 478 -9.52 34.90 6.72
C GLN A 478 -10.75 35.44 5.97
N THR A 479 -11.21 36.61 6.35
CA THR A 479 -12.49 37.19 5.89
C THR A 479 -12.55 37.39 4.38
N ARG A 480 -11.42 37.74 3.75
CA ARG A 480 -11.33 37.97 2.31
C ARG A 480 -11.50 36.64 1.54
N GLU A 481 -10.82 35.60 1.97
CA GLU A 481 -10.93 34.25 1.37
C GLU A 481 -12.32 33.64 1.59
N ALA A 482 -12.89 33.82 2.78
CA ALA A 482 -14.26 33.40 3.08
C ALA A 482 -15.29 34.10 2.18
N ALA A 483 -15.14 35.40 1.94
CA ALA A 483 -16.00 36.15 1.02
C ALA A 483 -15.85 35.65 -0.43
N GLY A 484 -14.63 35.42 -0.91
CA GLY A 484 -14.35 34.90 -2.24
C GLY A 484 -15.01 33.54 -2.47
N ARG A 485 -14.77 32.56 -1.57
CA ARG A 485 -15.38 31.21 -1.67
C ARG A 485 -16.91 31.26 -1.59
N GLY A 486 -17.47 32.17 -0.76
CA GLY A 486 -18.92 32.40 -0.69
C GLY A 486 -19.50 32.94 -2.00
N ILE A 487 -18.81 33.93 -2.61
CA ILE A 487 -19.22 34.49 -3.92
C ILE A 487 -19.08 33.43 -5.01
N SER A 488 -18.01 32.65 -5.03
CA SER A 488 -17.81 31.55 -5.95
C SER A 488 -18.94 30.51 -5.86
N ALA A 489 -19.33 30.09 -4.64
CA ALA A 489 -20.46 29.19 -4.42
C ALA A 489 -21.77 29.79 -4.95
N LEU A 490 -22.04 31.06 -4.66
CA LEU A 490 -23.22 31.76 -5.16
C LEU A 490 -23.24 31.82 -6.69
N MET A 491 -22.10 32.12 -7.33
CA MET A 491 -22.00 32.19 -8.79
C MET A 491 -22.26 30.83 -9.44
N VAL A 492 -21.73 29.74 -8.87
CA VAL A 492 -21.99 28.37 -9.36
C VAL A 492 -23.49 28.06 -9.28
N VAL A 493 -24.17 28.44 -8.20
CA VAL A 493 -25.63 28.29 -8.05
C VAL A 493 -26.37 29.15 -9.09
N LEU A 494 -26.00 30.41 -9.24
CA LEU A 494 -26.63 31.31 -10.21
C LEU A 494 -26.46 30.80 -11.67
N VAL A 495 -25.29 30.28 -12.03
CA VAL A 495 -25.05 29.65 -13.34
C VAL A 495 -25.98 28.48 -13.56
N ALA A 496 -26.13 27.59 -12.55
CA ALA A 496 -27.05 26.46 -12.65
C ALA A 496 -28.51 26.92 -12.83
N VAL A 497 -28.95 27.91 -12.05
CA VAL A 497 -30.30 28.48 -12.16
C VAL A 497 -30.52 29.13 -13.53
N ALA A 498 -29.54 29.88 -14.06
CA ALA A 498 -29.59 30.47 -15.38
C ALA A 498 -29.74 29.41 -16.49
N LEU A 499 -28.95 28.29 -16.35
CA LEU A 499 -29.03 27.18 -17.29
C LEU A 499 -30.39 26.49 -17.26
N LEU A 500 -30.94 26.22 -16.08
CA LEU A 500 -32.27 25.61 -15.92
C LEU A 500 -33.39 26.53 -16.46
N ALA A 501 -33.26 27.84 -16.31
CA ALA A 501 -34.17 28.82 -16.88
C ALA A 501 -34.04 28.89 -18.42
N ALA A 502 -32.83 28.81 -18.97
CA ALA A 502 -32.56 28.78 -20.41
C ALA A 502 -33.17 27.55 -21.09
N VAL A 503 -33.10 26.38 -20.44
CA VAL A 503 -33.67 25.10 -20.92
C VAL A 503 -35.20 25.03 -20.65
N LYS A 504 -35.80 26.07 -20.06
CA LYS A 504 -37.24 26.17 -19.73
C LYS A 504 -37.74 25.15 -18.66
N ILE A 505 -36.84 24.60 -17.85
CA ILE A 505 -37.22 23.81 -16.68
C ILE A 505 -37.76 24.76 -15.58
N LEU A 506 -37.16 25.95 -15.44
CA LEU A 506 -37.66 27.04 -14.59
C LEU A 506 -38.41 28.07 -15.40
N PRO A 507 -39.37 28.80 -14.81
CA PRO A 507 -40.07 29.90 -15.48
C PRO A 507 -39.08 30.91 -16.04
N GLY A 508 -39.26 31.33 -17.30
CA GLY A 508 -38.34 32.25 -18.03
C GLY A 508 -38.11 33.61 -17.32
N GLY A 509 -39.02 34.02 -16.42
CA GLY A 509 -38.86 35.21 -15.59
C GLY A 509 -37.64 35.24 -14.67
N PHE A 510 -37.06 34.06 -14.37
CA PHE A 510 -35.85 33.97 -13.53
C PHE A 510 -34.56 34.27 -14.32
N PHE A 511 -34.53 34.14 -15.65
CA PHE A 511 -33.33 34.31 -16.46
C PHE A 511 -32.71 35.70 -16.33
N THR A 512 -33.49 36.74 -16.55
CA THR A 512 -32.98 38.13 -16.50
C THR A 512 -32.43 38.55 -15.14
N PRO A 513 -33.13 38.36 -13.99
CA PRO A 513 -32.60 38.74 -12.71
C PRO A 513 -31.35 37.91 -12.31
N VAL A 514 -31.27 36.63 -12.70
CA VAL A 514 -30.09 35.78 -12.46
C VAL A 514 -28.88 36.27 -13.23
N VAL A 515 -29.05 36.65 -14.50
CA VAL A 515 -27.96 37.22 -15.33
C VAL A 515 -27.47 38.54 -14.72
N ILE A 516 -28.38 39.39 -14.25
CA ILE A 516 -28.00 40.65 -13.58
C ILE A 516 -27.21 40.33 -12.27
N ALA A 517 -27.65 39.34 -11.49
CA ALA A 517 -26.95 38.94 -10.29
C ALA A 517 -25.53 38.40 -10.60
N LEU A 518 -25.37 37.64 -11.68
CA LEU A 518 -24.05 37.15 -12.14
C LEU A 518 -23.15 38.33 -12.56
N LEU A 519 -23.68 39.32 -13.29
CA LEU A 519 -22.91 40.50 -13.67
C LEU A 519 -22.46 41.35 -12.51
N ILE A 520 -23.20 41.37 -11.39
CA ILE A 520 -22.82 42.05 -10.14
C ILE A 520 -21.82 41.20 -9.34
N ALA A 521 -22.06 39.91 -9.24
CA ALA A 521 -21.20 39.00 -8.47
C ALA A 521 -19.80 38.84 -9.08
N PHE A 522 -19.68 38.91 -10.42
CA PHE A 522 -18.41 38.72 -11.11
C PHE A 522 -17.30 39.72 -10.72
N PRO A 523 -17.53 41.06 -10.77
CA PRO A 523 -16.51 42.00 -10.30
C PRO A 523 -16.22 41.89 -8.82
N LEU A 524 -17.22 41.55 -7.98
CA LEU A 524 -17.02 41.28 -6.56
C LEU A 524 -16.09 40.10 -6.31
N LEU A 525 -16.21 39.03 -7.13
CA LEU A 525 -15.32 37.88 -7.08
C LEU A 525 -13.88 38.29 -7.41
N VAL A 526 -13.69 39.07 -8.48
CA VAL A 526 -12.36 39.58 -8.88
C VAL A 526 -11.73 40.44 -7.78
N VAL A 527 -12.51 41.23 -7.08
CA VAL A 527 -12.02 42.04 -5.94
C VAL A 527 -11.65 41.16 -4.75
N ALA A 528 -12.41 40.10 -4.48
CA ALA A 528 -12.19 39.18 -3.36
C ALA A 528 -11.00 38.24 -3.58
N GLU A 529 -10.91 37.57 -4.71
CA GLU A 529 -9.92 36.51 -5.01
C GLU A 529 -8.82 36.94 -5.99
N GLY A 530 -8.99 38.07 -6.66
CA GLY A 530 -8.02 38.62 -7.60
C GLY A 530 -8.31 38.29 -9.06
N LEU A 531 -7.38 38.67 -9.96
CA LEU A 531 -7.56 38.63 -11.41
C LEU A 531 -7.69 37.20 -11.99
N LEU A 532 -7.22 36.19 -11.27
CA LEU A 532 -7.29 34.78 -11.67
C LEU A 532 -8.61 34.09 -11.28
N ALA A 533 -9.44 34.72 -10.45
CA ALA A 533 -10.71 34.17 -9.99
C ALA A 533 -11.66 33.69 -11.11
N PRO A 534 -11.77 34.34 -12.28
CA PRO A 534 -12.59 33.83 -13.38
C PRO A 534 -12.12 32.46 -13.94
N LEU A 535 -10.81 32.21 -13.95
CA LEU A 535 -10.27 30.92 -14.39
C LEU A 535 -10.58 29.83 -13.36
N GLU A 536 -10.53 30.17 -12.08
CA GLU A 536 -10.89 29.24 -11.00
C GLU A 536 -12.38 28.90 -11.01
N LEU A 537 -13.25 29.88 -11.28
CA LEU A 537 -14.67 29.65 -11.47
C LEU A 537 -14.94 28.74 -12.67
N LEU A 538 -14.27 28.96 -13.80
CA LEU A 538 -14.40 28.11 -14.98
C LEU A 538 -13.93 26.68 -14.71
N SER A 539 -12.81 26.52 -13.98
CA SER A 539 -12.34 25.22 -13.50
C SER A 539 -13.38 24.55 -12.60
N THR A 540 -14.02 25.31 -11.71
CA THR A 540 -15.07 24.79 -10.81
C THR A 540 -16.29 24.29 -11.58
N LEU A 541 -16.71 24.98 -12.64
CA LEU A 541 -17.78 24.51 -13.52
C LEU A 541 -17.35 23.23 -14.29
N GLY A 542 -16.10 23.17 -14.75
CA GLY A 542 -15.50 21.98 -15.34
C GLY A 542 -15.51 20.78 -14.38
N ASN A 543 -15.26 21.02 -13.09
CA ASN A 543 -15.33 20.00 -12.05
C ASN A 543 -16.76 19.43 -11.90
N VAL A 544 -17.80 20.27 -11.99
CA VAL A 544 -19.21 19.79 -12.00
C VAL A 544 -19.47 18.87 -13.20
N LEU A 545 -18.99 19.25 -14.39
CA LEU A 545 -19.15 18.42 -15.60
C LEU A 545 -18.39 17.09 -15.51
N SER A 546 -17.31 17.02 -14.72
CA SER A 546 -16.53 15.80 -14.52
C SER A 546 -17.36 14.64 -13.92
N TYR A 547 -18.48 14.94 -13.26
CA TYR A 547 -19.41 13.94 -12.74
C TYR A 547 -20.21 13.20 -13.81
N ALA A 548 -20.25 13.69 -15.06
CA ALA A 548 -20.78 12.95 -16.20
C ALA A 548 -20.10 11.57 -16.38
N ARG A 549 -18.90 11.40 -15.83
CA ARG A 549 -18.17 10.13 -15.79
C ARG A 549 -18.93 9.04 -15.03
N ILE A 550 -19.71 9.39 -14.01
CA ILE A 550 -20.57 8.46 -13.28
C ILE A 550 -21.57 7.81 -14.25
N MET A 551 -22.22 8.63 -15.06
CA MET A 551 -23.15 8.15 -16.09
C MET A 551 -22.42 7.30 -17.14
N ALA A 552 -21.29 7.76 -17.68
CA ALA A 552 -20.57 7.05 -18.73
C ALA A 552 -20.12 5.65 -18.28
N LEU A 553 -19.55 5.54 -17.09
CA LEU A 553 -19.09 4.26 -16.53
C LEU A 553 -20.26 3.35 -16.15
N GLY A 554 -21.32 3.92 -15.55
CA GLY A 554 -22.50 3.16 -15.20
C GLY A 554 -23.22 2.58 -16.41
N THR A 555 -23.36 3.37 -17.47
CA THR A 555 -23.92 2.90 -18.74
C THR A 555 -23.04 1.83 -19.40
N ALA A 556 -21.72 2.01 -19.40
CA ALA A 556 -20.79 1.02 -19.96
C ALA A 556 -20.90 -0.33 -19.22
N SER A 557 -21.01 -0.31 -17.89
CA SER A 557 -21.16 -1.52 -17.07
C SER A 557 -22.44 -2.29 -17.38
N VAL A 558 -23.59 -1.59 -17.46
CA VAL A 558 -24.87 -2.26 -17.78
C VAL A 558 -24.87 -2.80 -19.20
N MET A 559 -24.35 -2.04 -20.17
CA MET A 559 -24.27 -2.50 -21.57
C MET A 559 -23.42 -3.77 -21.69
N MET A 560 -22.28 -3.84 -20.96
CA MET A 560 -21.44 -5.03 -20.95
C MET A 560 -22.16 -6.23 -20.34
N ALA A 561 -22.93 -6.05 -19.27
CA ALA A 561 -23.72 -7.10 -18.66
C ALA A 561 -24.82 -7.62 -19.59
N VAL A 562 -25.51 -6.72 -20.31
CA VAL A 562 -26.53 -7.08 -21.32
C VAL A 562 -25.92 -7.87 -22.49
N VAL A 563 -24.74 -7.46 -22.96
CA VAL A 563 -23.99 -8.20 -24.00
C VAL A 563 -23.64 -9.60 -23.49
N ALA A 564 -23.13 -9.73 -22.27
CA ALA A 564 -22.82 -11.01 -21.64
C ALA A 564 -24.05 -11.95 -21.65
N ASN A 565 -25.22 -11.44 -21.24
CA ASN A 565 -26.47 -12.21 -21.24
C ASN A 565 -26.94 -12.63 -22.64
N ARG A 566 -26.73 -11.81 -23.66
CA ARG A 566 -27.09 -12.12 -25.06
C ARG A 566 -26.18 -13.19 -25.67
N MET A 567 -24.95 -13.35 -25.19
CA MET A 567 -24.01 -14.37 -25.71
C MET A 567 -24.53 -15.79 -25.50
N VAL A 568 -25.32 -16.05 -24.46
CA VAL A 568 -25.88 -17.40 -24.17
C VAL A 568 -26.73 -17.92 -25.34
N GLY A 569 -27.45 -17.02 -26.07
CA GLY A 569 -28.28 -17.41 -27.20
C GLY A 569 -27.59 -17.27 -28.58
N ALA A 570 -26.43 -16.61 -28.66
CA ALA A 570 -25.81 -16.23 -29.96
C ALA A 570 -24.85 -17.29 -30.50
N THR A 571 -24.34 -18.21 -29.68
CA THR A 571 -23.21 -19.11 -30.05
C THR A 571 -23.65 -20.47 -30.62
N GLY A 572 -24.94 -20.74 -30.79
CA GLY A 572 -25.46 -22.03 -31.30
C GLY A 572 -25.26 -23.23 -30.33
N SER A 573 -24.45 -23.09 -29.28
CA SER A 573 -24.23 -24.06 -28.20
C SER A 573 -24.42 -23.36 -26.86
N VAL A 574 -25.38 -23.84 -26.06
CA VAL A 574 -25.68 -23.28 -24.74
C VAL A 574 -24.45 -23.32 -23.82
N LEU A 575 -23.68 -24.41 -23.85
CA LEU A 575 -22.48 -24.55 -23.02
C LEU A 575 -21.43 -23.48 -23.35
N VAL A 576 -21.13 -23.29 -24.63
CA VAL A 576 -20.16 -22.30 -25.11
C VAL A 576 -20.65 -20.88 -24.76
N GLY A 577 -21.95 -20.61 -24.97
CA GLY A 577 -22.56 -19.32 -24.62
C GLY A 577 -22.47 -18.99 -23.14
N VAL A 578 -22.71 -19.96 -22.25
CA VAL A 578 -22.59 -19.80 -20.80
C VAL A 578 -21.15 -19.50 -20.38
N VAL A 579 -20.16 -20.19 -20.95
CA VAL A 579 -18.74 -19.94 -20.66
C VAL A 579 -18.35 -18.50 -21.05
N PHE A 580 -18.74 -18.04 -22.24
CA PHE A 580 -18.52 -16.66 -22.66
C PHE A 580 -19.26 -15.66 -21.77
N ALA A 581 -20.51 -15.90 -21.44
CA ALA A 581 -21.28 -15.04 -20.55
C ALA A 581 -20.60 -14.90 -19.16
N LEU A 582 -20.14 -16.02 -18.60
CA LEU A 582 -19.44 -16.03 -17.31
C LEU A 582 -18.11 -15.24 -17.40
N LEU A 583 -17.36 -15.42 -18.48
CA LEU A 583 -16.12 -14.66 -18.71
C LEU A 583 -16.41 -13.14 -18.77
N PHE A 584 -17.42 -12.73 -19.56
CA PHE A 584 -17.79 -11.31 -19.68
C PHE A 584 -18.32 -10.75 -18.37
N HIS A 585 -19.12 -11.48 -17.61
CA HIS A 585 -19.57 -11.06 -16.27
C HIS A 585 -18.39 -10.92 -15.29
N THR A 586 -17.42 -11.82 -15.35
CA THR A 586 -16.20 -11.74 -14.51
C THR A 586 -15.38 -10.49 -14.86
N VAL A 587 -15.17 -10.22 -16.15
CA VAL A 587 -14.49 -9.00 -16.62
C VAL A 587 -15.27 -7.75 -16.23
N ASN A 588 -16.60 -7.75 -16.43
CA ASN A 588 -17.45 -6.63 -16.05
C ASN A 588 -17.44 -6.38 -14.54
N PHE A 589 -17.45 -7.44 -13.72
CA PHE A 589 -17.34 -7.31 -12.28
C PHE A 589 -15.99 -6.70 -11.88
N ALA A 590 -14.88 -7.18 -12.47
CA ALA A 590 -13.57 -6.61 -12.22
C ALA A 590 -13.50 -5.11 -12.61
N LEU A 591 -13.97 -4.75 -13.81
CA LEU A 591 -14.05 -3.36 -14.24
C LEU A 591 -15.02 -2.53 -13.38
N GLY A 592 -16.14 -3.15 -12.96
CA GLY A 592 -17.13 -2.56 -12.05
C GLY A 592 -16.63 -2.39 -10.61
N LEU A 593 -15.55 -3.06 -10.22
CA LEU A 593 -14.86 -2.85 -8.95
C LEU A 593 -13.82 -1.73 -9.07
N PHE A 594 -12.94 -1.81 -10.07
CA PHE A 594 -11.84 -0.84 -10.26
C PHE A 594 -12.33 0.53 -10.76
N GLY A 595 -13.22 0.55 -11.73
CA GLY A 595 -13.73 1.78 -12.34
C GLY A 595 -14.33 2.75 -11.32
N PRO A 596 -15.38 2.35 -10.57
CA PRO A 596 -15.99 3.19 -9.55
C PRO A 596 -15.02 3.59 -8.44
N THR A 597 -14.11 2.70 -8.03
CA THR A 597 -13.10 2.99 -7.01
C THR A 597 -12.17 4.11 -7.45
N VAL A 598 -11.51 3.96 -8.59
CA VAL A 598 -10.53 4.95 -9.09
C VAL A 598 -11.20 6.29 -9.41
N HIS A 599 -12.34 6.25 -10.11
CA HIS A 599 -13.03 7.47 -10.49
C HIS A 599 -13.77 8.12 -9.31
N GLY A 600 -14.28 7.36 -8.36
CA GLY A 600 -14.84 7.86 -7.10
C GLY A 600 -13.79 8.56 -6.26
N LEU A 601 -12.61 7.96 -6.08
CA LEU A 601 -11.48 8.60 -5.39
C LEU A 601 -11.07 9.90 -6.08
N ARG A 602 -10.98 9.90 -7.40
CA ARG A 602 -10.62 11.10 -8.16
C ARG A 602 -11.63 12.24 -7.92
N LEU A 603 -12.94 11.95 -7.95
CA LEU A 603 -13.98 12.96 -7.68
C LEU A 603 -13.83 13.58 -6.29
N HIS A 604 -13.39 12.80 -5.30
CA HIS A 604 -13.08 13.31 -3.97
C HIS A 604 -11.80 14.16 -3.95
N TYR A 605 -10.68 13.61 -4.45
CA TYR A 605 -9.36 14.22 -4.29
C TYR A 605 -9.15 15.45 -5.17
N VAL A 606 -9.63 15.42 -6.40
CA VAL A 606 -9.38 16.49 -7.37
C VAL A 606 -10.48 17.54 -7.34
N GLU A 607 -11.73 17.09 -7.43
CA GLU A 607 -12.87 17.97 -7.61
C GLU A 607 -13.39 18.55 -6.29
N PHE A 608 -13.44 17.74 -5.21
CA PHE A 608 -14.06 18.13 -3.93
C PHE A 608 -13.05 18.67 -2.91
N PHE A 609 -11.99 17.91 -2.60
CA PHE A 609 -11.03 18.33 -1.56
C PHE A 609 -10.29 19.61 -1.94
N GLY A 610 -9.99 19.82 -3.22
CA GLY A 610 -9.40 21.06 -3.71
C GLY A 610 -10.17 22.33 -3.31
N LYS A 611 -11.41 22.22 -2.81
CA LYS A 611 -12.22 23.36 -2.40
C LYS A 611 -12.08 23.77 -0.93
N PHE A 612 -11.67 22.84 -0.06
CA PHE A 612 -11.62 23.14 1.41
C PHE A 612 -10.45 22.47 2.15
N TYR A 613 -9.77 21.51 1.53
CA TYR A 613 -8.74 20.74 2.18
C TYR A 613 -7.39 21.45 2.10
N SER A 614 -6.76 21.65 3.25
CA SER A 614 -5.41 22.22 3.36
C SER A 614 -4.45 21.10 3.82
N PRO A 615 -3.59 20.57 2.94
CA PRO A 615 -2.62 19.54 3.31
C PRO A 615 -1.45 20.12 4.10
N GLY A 616 -0.70 19.29 4.82
CA GLY A 616 0.52 19.67 5.53
C GLY A 616 0.43 19.61 7.06
N GLY A 617 -0.56 18.90 7.60
CA GLY A 617 -0.65 18.64 9.03
C GLY A 617 0.44 17.69 9.54
N THR A 618 0.90 17.92 10.76
CA THR A 618 1.89 17.09 11.45
C THR A 618 1.19 15.92 12.16
N SER A 619 1.76 14.71 12.05
CA SER A 619 1.22 13.53 12.75
C SER A 619 1.43 13.66 14.26
N TYR A 620 0.40 13.33 15.03
CA TYR A 620 0.50 13.22 16.48
C TYR A 620 1.25 11.95 16.85
N ARG A 621 2.43 12.10 17.44
CA ARG A 621 3.29 11.01 17.93
C ARG A 621 3.61 11.28 19.41
N PRO A 622 2.72 10.85 20.31
CA PRO A 622 2.97 11.04 21.74
C PRO A 622 4.16 10.19 22.20
N LEU A 623 4.85 10.67 23.23
CA LEU A 623 5.85 9.91 23.95
C LEU A 623 5.11 8.84 24.75
N ARG A 624 5.16 7.59 24.27
CA ARG A 624 4.53 6.42 24.90
C ARG A 624 5.43 5.21 24.79
N HIS A 625 5.19 4.22 25.61
CA HIS A 625 5.82 2.92 25.43
C HIS A 625 5.47 2.33 24.08
N TRP A 626 6.46 1.69 23.47
CA TRP A 626 6.25 1.07 22.18
C TRP A 626 5.35 -0.16 22.34
N GLU A 627 4.18 -0.09 21.78
CA GLU A 627 3.30 -1.24 21.57
C GLU A 627 3.45 -1.69 20.12
N PRO A 628 3.42 -3.01 19.82
CA PRO A 628 3.36 -3.49 18.45
C PRO A 628 2.12 -2.87 17.81
N GLU A 629 2.30 -1.88 16.98
CA GLU A 629 1.21 -1.27 16.22
C GLU A 629 0.62 -2.33 15.30
N ALA A 630 -0.71 -2.51 15.33
CA ALA A 630 -1.39 -3.10 14.20
C ALA A 630 -1.00 -2.27 12.95
N PRO A 631 -0.60 -2.88 11.82
CA PRO A 631 0.00 -2.19 10.69
C PRO A 631 -0.86 -1.00 10.29
N GLN A 632 -0.32 0.21 10.44
CA GLN A 632 -1.01 1.43 10.01
C GLN A 632 -1.03 1.41 8.47
N PRO A 633 -2.21 1.54 7.85
CA PRO A 633 -2.30 1.60 6.40
C PRO A 633 -1.59 2.86 5.91
N GLY A 634 -0.42 2.72 5.28
CA GLY A 634 0.26 3.80 4.58
C GLY A 634 1.70 4.12 4.99
N GLU A 635 2.28 3.54 6.01
CA GLU A 635 3.74 3.60 6.21
C GLU A 635 4.43 2.53 5.33
N SER A 636 4.55 2.83 4.03
CA SER A 636 5.64 2.28 3.24
C SER A 636 6.93 2.77 3.88
N SER A 637 7.85 1.88 4.14
CA SER A 637 9.21 2.15 4.57
C SER A 637 9.89 3.13 3.61
N SER A 638 9.65 4.42 3.79
CA SER A 638 10.50 5.44 3.20
C SER A 638 11.83 5.37 3.95
N PRO A 639 12.95 5.25 3.25
CA PRO A 639 14.24 5.38 3.90
C PRO A 639 14.32 6.76 4.58
N PRO A 640 15.01 6.87 5.73
CA PRO A 640 15.17 8.15 6.40
C PRO A 640 15.81 9.14 5.44
N ASP A 641 15.19 10.34 5.32
CA ASP A 641 15.72 11.46 4.56
C ASP A 641 17.21 11.62 4.85
N GLU A 642 18.04 11.51 3.81
CA GLU A 642 19.43 11.94 3.88
C GLU A 642 19.45 13.41 4.29
N PRO A 643 20.25 13.79 5.28
CA PRO A 643 20.42 15.19 5.61
C PRO A 643 21.01 15.91 4.39
N ALA A 644 20.25 16.88 3.87
CA ALA A 644 20.74 17.79 2.86
C ALA A 644 22.06 18.42 3.33
N ALA A 645 23.08 18.29 2.49
CA ALA A 645 24.43 18.82 2.67
C ALA A 645 24.46 20.36 2.66
#